data_c7b51cf87a43b935b4e4bcc6512dc28b
#
_entry.id   c7b51cf87a43b935b4e4bcc6512dc28b
#
_cell.length_a   1.000
_cell.length_b   1.000
_cell.length_c   1.000
_cell.angle_alpha   90.00
_cell.angle_beta   90.00
_cell.angle_gamma   90.00
#
_symmetry.space_group_name_H-M   'P 1'
#
loop_
_entity.id
_entity.type
_entity.pdbx_description
1 polymer ?
#
loop_
_entity_poly.entity_id
_entity_poly.type
_entity_poly.pdbx_seq_one_letter_code
_entity_poly.pdbx_strand_id
1 'polypeptide(L)'
;MQRMNKKDRDSSAKRKRGLLEALSSQSSIEAMVDDWISKYKENQKSGFLDLAQLLSDAAGHNKHISTEMIEEQNVKQTIDSLASSISGDVNPPVMNKRVKVNIAVFFQRLIQKCNSLLFDNYLLDMFFSFLVPMSLHSMRAFRFVGTLVGLKIMTALVNVLKVTSDHCEIAQQQLATEQSKDINSQSSDRVELLQDQITELSRNREELNAWLHDYSLKIIFKERILDKMPEIQILCLSEVATWMQICPNIFMIDKYLLYYKLLMACPSANVRETILKSFLLLYETRSVNDNLQTFTTKHISSFVAMTLDASINVSVVALNLLTEIMKTIGPRVLDEYRDHIFLLVFSKHKQVATGAGTFLLTYLDAQMEEKPSHFNILINLVEFFEEAHLPLHAPFMVEALLHKCPALTDWEVMCSVLIRDCGDMTLEQENCFLKIMTAAMNQACNGISPRTKDAKPIMTAKMVKMRDIHKLKITEYFTEHLPRLLHKYRENSDKVVMFLQIIKHLRFERIIPTKQGIFNSFSKSIENLIEIHSDEQVLRGCCDVMEFINSELHSAAEFGDSMWDSVEGHIFGKFMQAVEQIQKCIQVNISPSDDQTFIICNTLEKLVIFCEYKDRKWEELWIVCLNFITHSRNHLEFPVNFITNCIKICHLKVLWDRKGLDSFSEEKLTESLGVPLQSKLQQLLYVLQQLMTHEIMELRETAYFVICDVLLIFCEDCMTSVKNLGIIADETLKPLLQNFVEKMVFQGDYVEVKKGFTLEFRRSVLTAYCKLVSYGMLDIKAGIWIFNYYEKKGKDYYDILKKTFVNMLESDAIECGRALMNMLISSFRFLLENEKRTLQSIKQMLGGHYGTFSQLLSTCPQAFLHFHQEGILFAFGKDADSKGNKIFLEILLEFVEALTPSQSTFLLELVKRLEGNSPEESSCSAGYRNSLFRKSKSVTPTKKRESSQPSIKQQSRSNSRPAKRFSTRNIEDNISKITFEAPSAAKRKTSVSNSSVKIKKNIGKYEC
;
A
#
# COMPACT_ATOMS: atom_id res chain seq x y z
N MET A 1 59.61 -28.51 -43.26
CA MET A 1 60.21 -27.19 -43.50
C MET A 1 59.10 -26.21 -43.30
N GLN A 2 58.96 -25.27 -42.42
CA GLN A 2 59.79 -24.76 -41.34
C GLN A 2 58.82 -24.25 -40.27
N ARG A 3 58.91 -24.74 -39.07
CA ARG A 3 58.36 -24.12 -37.89
C ARG A 3 59.33 -22.94 -37.54
N MET A 4 59.00 -21.73 -37.90
CA MET A 4 59.72 -20.53 -37.37
C MET A 4 58.89 -19.90 -36.30
N ASN A 5 59.58 -19.73 -35.23
CA ASN A 5 59.34 -19.12 -33.95
C ASN A 5 58.26 -18.03 -33.88
N LYS A 6 57.27 -18.32 -33.07
CA LYS A 6 56.21 -17.42 -32.63
C LYS A 6 56.63 -16.54 -31.45
N LYS A 7 57.96 -16.51 -31.12
CA LYS A 7 58.48 -15.77 -29.95
C LYS A 7 59.05 -14.40 -30.24
N ASP A 8 59.24 -14.02 -31.54
CA ASP A 8 59.85 -12.73 -31.88
C ASP A 8 58.91 -11.71 -32.46
N ARG A 9 57.59 -11.91 -32.37
CA ARG A 9 56.56 -10.91 -32.74
C ARG A 9 55.92 -10.19 -31.56
N ASP A 10 56.22 -10.55 -30.32
CA ASP A 10 55.61 -9.99 -29.11
C ASP A 10 56.45 -8.84 -28.45
N SER A 11 57.53 -8.41 -29.07
CA SER A 11 58.42 -7.40 -28.49
C SER A 11 58.34 -6.00 -29.15
N SER A 12 57.46 -5.80 -30.13
CA SER A 12 57.30 -4.44 -30.71
C SER A 12 55.82 -4.05 -30.74
N ALA A 13 55.41 -3.26 -29.83
CA ALA A 13 54.13 -2.56 -29.61
C ALA A 13 53.30 -3.10 -28.42
N LYS A 14 53.87 -3.15 -27.21
CA LYS A 14 53.05 -2.81 -26.04
C LYS A 14 52.63 -1.35 -26.20
N ARG A 15 51.44 -1.12 -26.80
CA ARG A 15 50.74 0.18 -26.65
C ARG A 15 50.68 0.47 -25.15
N LYS A 16 51.35 1.56 -24.70
CA LYS A 16 51.23 2.05 -23.33
C LYS A 16 49.72 2.26 -23.11
N ARG A 17 49.13 1.49 -22.20
CA ARG A 17 47.72 1.67 -21.84
C ARG A 17 47.54 3.07 -21.35
N GLY A 18 46.56 3.82 -21.89
CA GLY A 18 46.27 5.18 -21.45
C GLY A 18 45.90 5.20 -19.95
N LEU A 19 46.13 6.33 -19.27
CA LEU A 19 45.82 6.46 -17.82
C LEU A 19 44.37 6.12 -17.51
N LEU A 20 43.42 6.41 -18.41
CA LEU A 20 42.00 6.08 -18.23
C LEU A 20 41.76 4.57 -18.25
N GLU A 21 42.43 3.84 -19.14
CA GLU A 21 42.32 2.36 -19.16
C GLU A 21 42.91 1.73 -17.90
N ALA A 22 44.02 2.30 -17.42
CA ALA A 22 44.66 1.87 -16.18
C ALA A 22 43.75 2.13 -14.96
N LEU A 23 43.07 3.28 -14.87
CA LEU A 23 42.11 3.62 -13.82
C LEU A 23 40.81 2.81 -13.93
N SER A 24 40.49 2.28 -15.07
CA SER A 24 39.39 1.37 -15.29
C SER A 24 39.68 -0.06 -14.87
N SER A 25 40.99 -0.44 -14.85
CA SER A 25 41.51 -1.73 -14.42
C SER A 25 41.66 -1.82 -12.90
N GLN A 26 42.14 -2.95 -12.38
CA GLN A 26 42.43 -3.14 -10.94
C GLN A 26 43.84 -2.67 -10.54
N SER A 27 44.46 -1.74 -11.29
CA SER A 27 45.78 -1.21 -10.99
C SER A 27 45.79 -0.39 -9.70
N SER A 28 46.93 -0.41 -8.97
CA SER A 28 47.10 0.42 -7.78
C SER A 28 47.16 1.90 -8.19
N ILE A 29 46.25 2.71 -7.71
CA ILE A 29 46.22 4.16 -7.96
C ILE A 29 47.50 4.84 -7.42
N GLU A 30 47.99 4.37 -6.28
CA GLU A 30 49.19 4.91 -5.64
C GLU A 30 50.46 4.72 -6.51
N ALA A 31 50.62 3.49 -7.07
CA ALA A 31 51.73 3.22 -7.99
C ALA A 31 51.65 4.08 -9.27
N MET A 32 50.39 4.29 -9.79
CA MET A 32 50.22 5.16 -10.96
C MET A 32 50.56 6.63 -10.68
N VAL A 33 50.28 7.11 -9.47
CA VAL A 33 50.63 8.47 -9.05
C VAL A 33 52.15 8.59 -8.92
N ASP A 34 52.85 7.59 -8.34
CA ASP A 34 54.31 7.60 -8.19
C ASP A 34 55.00 7.54 -9.56
N ASP A 35 54.53 6.70 -10.48
CA ASP A 35 55.03 6.61 -11.85
C ASP A 35 54.86 7.98 -12.59
N TRP A 36 53.68 8.60 -12.40
CA TRP A 36 53.41 9.88 -13.02
C TRP A 36 54.31 10.99 -12.46
N ILE A 37 54.51 11.06 -11.13
CA ILE A 37 55.40 12.05 -10.48
C ILE A 37 56.83 11.88 -11.00
N SER A 38 57.28 10.64 -11.14
CA SER A 38 58.65 10.35 -11.68
C SER A 38 58.77 10.87 -13.10
N LYS A 39 57.78 10.62 -13.95
CA LYS A 39 57.73 11.14 -15.34
C LYS A 39 57.64 12.66 -15.39
N TYR A 40 56.87 13.29 -14.51
CA TYR A 40 56.75 14.74 -14.43
C TYR A 40 58.10 15.43 -14.06
N LYS A 41 58.86 14.83 -13.12
CA LYS A 41 60.20 15.31 -12.74
C LYS A 41 61.19 15.22 -13.88
N GLU A 42 61.07 14.24 -14.77
CA GLU A 42 61.89 14.11 -15.95
C GLU A 42 61.50 15.14 -17.02
N ASN A 43 60.22 15.34 -17.28
CA ASN A 43 59.74 16.30 -18.25
C ASN A 43 58.30 16.78 -17.88
N GLN A 44 58.25 18.02 -17.35
CA GLN A 44 56.99 18.67 -16.91
C GLN A 44 55.93 18.71 -18.01
N LYS A 45 56.29 19.08 -19.23
CA LYS A 45 55.35 19.18 -20.36
C LYS A 45 54.78 17.82 -20.75
N SER A 46 55.59 16.78 -20.78
CA SER A 46 55.17 15.43 -21.10
C SER A 46 54.26 14.84 -19.99
N GLY A 47 54.57 15.13 -18.71
CA GLY A 47 53.74 14.72 -17.57
C GLY A 47 52.37 15.38 -17.62
N PHE A 48 52.27 16.67 -17.92
CA PHE A 48 51.01 17.38 -18.04
C PHE A 48 50.20 16.92 -19.24
N LEU A 49 50.81 16.57 -20.36
CA LEU A 49 50.13 16.04 -21.54
C LEU A 49 49.34 14.76 -21.23
N ASP A 50 49.91 13.85 -20.41
CA ASP A 50 49.24 12.64 -19.99
C ASP A 50 47.96 12.96 -19.17
N LEU A 51 47.98 14.00 -18.36
CA LEU A 51 46.79 14.41 -17.58
C LEU A 51 45.74 15.09 -18.46
N ALA A 52 46.17 15.95 -19.39
CA ALA A 52 45.26 16.57 -20.36
C ALA A 52 44.57 15.50 -21.25
N GLN A 53 45.31 14.47 -21.66
CA GLN A 53 44.78 13.33 -22.37
C GLN A 53 43.78 12.56 -21.49
N LEU A 54 44.10 12.28 -20.22
CA LEU A 54 43.18 11.63 -19.28
C LEU A 54 41.87 12.41 -19.15
N LEU A 55 41.88 13.72 -19.01
CA LEU A 55 40.71 14.58 -18.90
C LEU A 55 39.87 14.57 -20.18
N SER A 56 40.50 14.60 -21.33
CA SER A 56 39.82 14.54 -22.61
C SER A 56 39.17 13.18 -22.87
N ASP A 57 39.91 12.11 -22.59
CA ASP A 57 39.41 10.74 -22.71
C ASP A 57 38.21 10.51 -21.74
N ALA A 58 38.30 11.02 -20.52
CA ALA A 58 37.22 10.99 -19.55
C ALA A 58 35.96 11.75 -20.00
N ALA A 59 36.15 12.82 -20.80
CA ALA A 59 35.06 13.55 -21.43
C ALA A 59 34.54 12.86 -22.71
N GLY A 60 35.13 11.74 -23.12
CA GLY A 60 34.71 10.94 -24.26
C GLY A 60 35.40 11.26 -25.59
N HIS A 61 36.50 11.96 -25.55
CA HIS A 61 37.31 12.28 -26.71
C HIS A 61 38.48 11.32 -26.82
N ASN A 62 38.57 10.55 -27.90
CA ASN A 62 39.59 9.50 -28.07
C ASN A 62 40.75 9.85 -28.98
N LYS A 63 40.93 11.15 -29.35
CA LYS A 63 42.05 11.57 -30.18
C LYS A 63 43.23 12.00 -29.31
N HIS A 64 44.44 11.83 -29.86
CA HIS A 64 45.68 12.19 -29.19
C HIS A 64 45.87 13.72 -29.14
N ILE A 65 46.21 14.24 -27.98
CA ILE A 65 46.54 15.63 -27.77
C ILE A 65 48.06 15.82 -28.01
N SER A 66 48.47 16.76 -28.88
CA SER A 66 49.89 17.08 -29.09
C SER A 66 50.37 18.20 -28.16
N THR A 67 51.69 18.31 -27.99
CA THR A 67 52.30 19.35 -27.16
C THR A 67 52.02 20.76 -27.66
N GLU A 68 51.89 20.95 -28.98
CA GLU A 68 51.58 22.25 -29.63
C GLU A 68 50.18 22.75 -29.32
N MET A 69 49.26 21.82 -29.01
CA MET A 69 47.86 22.14 -28.66
C MET A 69 47.70 22.68 -27.22
N ILE A 70 48.69 22.50 -26.37
CA ILE A 70 48.62 22.84 -24.94
C ILE A 70 49.37 24.15 -24.63
N GLU A 71 50.03 24.76 -25.62
CA GLU A 71 50.72 26.06 -25.42
C GLU A 71 49.72 27.13 -24.97
N GLU A 72 50.09 27.96 -23.97
CA GLU A 72 49.18 28.84 -23.19
C GLU A 72 48.23 29.70 -23.99
N GLN A 73 48.61 30.13 -25.20
CA GLN A 73 47.73 30.98 -26.04
C GLN A 73 46.58 30.23 -26.71
N ASN A 74 46.57 28.89 -26.74
CA ASN A 74 45.64 28.09 -27.53
C ASN A 74 44.77 27.11 -26.73
N VAL A 75 44.91 26.99 -25.39
CA VAL A 75 44.20 25.97 -24.56
C VAL A 75 42.68 26.01 -24.73
N LYS A 76 42.10 27.24 -24.78
CA LYS A 76 40.64 27.37 -24.96
C LYS A 76 40.20 26.91 -26.36
N GLN A 77 40.92 27.31 -27.41
CA GLN A 77 40.65 26.90 -28.79
C GLN A 77 40.82 25.38 -28.94
N THR A 78 41.80 24.83 -28.28
CA THR A 78 42.03 23.38 -28.22
C THR A 78 40.84 22.67 -27.62
N ILE A 79 40.33 23.10 -26.47
CA ILE A 79 39.14 22.49 -25.81
C ILE A 79 37.93 22.64 -26.72
N ASP A 80 37.71 23.82 -27.36
CA ASP A 80 36.58 24.00 -28.30
C ASP A 80 36.71 23.08 -29.53
N SER A 81 37.93 22.83 -30.03
CA SER A 81 38.20 21.92 -31.15
C SER A 81 37.99 20.46 -30.78
N LEU A 82 38.44 20.06 -29.56
CA LEU A 82 38.23 18.73 -29.02
C LEU A 82 36.73 18.45 -28.80
N ALA A 83 36.01 19.44 -28.31
CA ALA A 83 34.57 19.35 -28.10
C ALA A 83 33.78 19.24 -29.41
N SER A 84 34.15 20.03 -30.44
CA SER A 84 33.47 20.02 -31.75
C SER A 84 33.63 18.68 -32.49
N SER A 85 34.65 17.93 -32.17
CA SER A 85 34.92 16.63 -32.81
C SER A 85 34.02 15.47 -32.24
N ILE A 86 33.28 15.70 -31.17
CA ILE A 86 32.33 14.74 -30.62
C ILE A 86 30.97 14.97 -31.24
N SER A 87 30.51 14.04 -32.06
CA SER A 87 29.19 14.12 -32.70
C SER A 87 28.05 13.78 -31.70
N GLY A 88 27.28 14.83 -31.39
CA GLY A 88 26.05 14.72 -30.57
C GLY A 88 26.25 15.11 -29.11
N ASP A 89 25.17 15.64 -28.53
CA ASP A 89 25.05 15.96 -27.08
C ASP A 89 24.89 14.63 -26.27
N VAL A 90 25.87 13.77 -26.43
CA VAL A 90 25.89 12.47 -25.76
C VAL A 90 26.09 12.74 -24.26
N ASN A 91 25.18 12.23 -23.46
CA ASN A 91 25.43 12.02 -22.02
C ASN A 91 26.87 11.50 -21.88
N PRO A 92 27.66 12.00 -20.90
CA PRO A 92 29.05 11.62 -20.80
C PRO A 92 29.16 10.11 -21.01
N PRO A 93 30.03 9.66 -21.95
CA PRO A 93 30.13 8.25 -22.23
C PRO A 93 30.36 7.56 -20.90
N VAL A 94 29.64 6.55 -20.68
CA VAL A 94 29.46 5.76 -19.48
C VAL A 94 30.72 5.74 -18.61
N MET A 95 31.01 6.85 -17.93
CA MET A 95 31.89 6.82 -16.78
C MET A 95 31.16 6.04 -15.70
N ASN A 96 31.40 4.73 -15.63
CA ASN A 96 30.80 3.94 -14.61
C ASN A 96 31.21 4.52 -13.23
N LYS A 97 30.39 4.28 -12.22
CA LYS A 97 30.58 4.82 -10.86
C LYS A 97 32.00 4.60 -10.33
N ARG A 98 32.63 3.46 -10.67
CA ARG A 98 33.99 3.10 -10.26
C ARG A 98 35.04 4.00 -10.88
N VAL A 99 34.96 4.28 -12.19
CA VAL A 99 35.92 5.15 -12.89
C VAL A 99 35.85 6.56 -12.37
N LYS A 100 34.66 7.11 -12.10
CA LYS A 100 34.49 8.42 -11.45
C LYS A 100 35.21 8.52 -10.12
N VAL A 101 35.06 7.50 -9.27
CA VAL A 101 35.71 7.43 -7.97
C VAL A 101 37.24 7.33 -8.15
N ASN A 102 37.72 6.49 -9.05
CA ASN A 102 39.12 6.27 -9.27
C ASN A 102 39.82 7.55 -9.82
N ILE A 103 39.20 8.28 -10.74
CA ILE A 103 39.68 9.57 -11.23
C ILE A 103 39.77 10.58 -10.06
N ALA A 104 38.72 10.67 -9.26
CA ALA A 104 38.70 11.57 -8.11
C ALA A 104 39.83 11.26 -7.12
N VAL A 105 39.99 9.97 -6.76
CA VAL A 105 41.03 9.52 -5.85
C VAL A 105 42.43 9.75 -6.44
N PHE A 106 42.62 9.50 -7.74
CA PHE A 106 43.88 9.73 -8.43
C PHE A 106 44.34 11.19 -8.32
N PHE A 107 43.49 12.16 -8.67
CA PHE A 107 43.84 13.57 -8.57
C PHE A 107 44.04 14.05 -7.14
N GLN A 108 43.26 13.56 -6.19
CA GLN A 108 43.46 13.87 -4.77
C GLN A 108 44.83 13.37 -4.27
N ARG A 109 45.19 12.10 -4.56
CA ARG A 109 46.47 11.53 -4.18
C ARG A 109 47.64 12.21 -4.89
N LEU A 110 47.45 12.56 -6.15
CA LEU A 110 48.43 13.30 -6.92
C LEU A 110 48.84 14.60 -6.22
N ILE A 111 47.88 15.47 -5.93
CA ILE A 111 48.12 16.74 -5.24
C ILE A 111 48.76 16.53 -3.87
N GLN A 112 48.26 15.56 -3.09
CA GLN A 112 48.79 15.24 -1.74
C GLN A 112 50.26 14.82 -1.78
N LYS A 113 50.70 14.08 -2.83
CA LYS A 113 52.06 13.58 -2.96
C LYS A 113 53.03 14.60 -3.65
N CYS A 114 52.47 15.58 -4.37
CA CYS A 114 53.31 16.54 -5.11
C CYS A 114 54.07 17.51 -4.20
N ASN A 115 53.68 17.74 -2.94
CA ASN A 115 54.39 18.59 -1.96
C ASN A 115 55.07 19.82 -2.57
N SER A 116 56.44 19.81 -2.69
CA SER A 116 57.26 20.89 -3.25
C SER A 116 57.00 21.17 -4.73
N LEU A 117 56.47 20.21 -5.48
CA LEU A 117 56.12 20.39 -6.89
C LEU A 117 54.87 21.27 -7.09
N LEU A 118 54.06 21.47 -6.02
CA LEU A 118 52.92 22.40 -6.10
C LEU A 118 53.33 23.84 -6.25
N PHE A 119 54.58 24.19 -5.84
CA PHE A 119 55.12 25.55 -5.86
C PHE A 119 56.17 25.74 -6.99
N ASP A 120 56.10 24.90 -8.06
CA ASP A 120 57.01 24.94 -9.19
C ASP A 120 56.65 25.98 -10.26
N ASN A 121 55.58 26.78 -10.04
CA ASN A 121 55.04 27.80 -10.97
C ASN A 121 54.63 27.22 -12.34
N TYR A 122 54.40 25.91 -12.44
CA TYR A 122 53.98 25.29 -13.70
C TYR A 122 52.76 24.36 -13.52
N LEU A 123 52.80 23.45 -12.54
CA LEU A 123 51.81 22.40 -12.42
C LEU A 123 50.40 22.94 -12.18
N LEU A 124 50.20 23.80 -11.18
CA LEU A 124 48.91 24.36 -10.83
C LEU A 124 48.41 25.35 -11.90
N ASP A 125 49.32 26.18 -12.47
CA ASP A 125 48.98 27.10 -13.55
C ASP A 125 48.41 26.36 -14.75
N MET A 126 49.08 25.29 -15.17
CA MET A 126 48.65 24.49 -16.30
C MET A 126 47.34 23.71 -15.99
N PHE A 127 47.16 23.21 -14.76
CA PHE A 127 45.89 22.61 -14.38
C PHE A 127 44.73 23.57 -14.52
N PHE A 128 44.86 24.76 -13.95
CA PHE A 128 43.75 25.71 -13.98
C PHE A 128 43.52 26.32 -15.35
N SER A 129 44.58 26.54 -16.13
CA SER A 129 44.46 26.97 -17.50
C SER A 129 43.65 25.99 -18.38
N PHE A 130 43.72 24.69 -18.07
CA PHE A 130 42.99 23.64 -18.79
C PHE A 130 41.61 23.37 -18.17
N LEU A 131 41.49 23.26 -16.85
CA LEU A 131 40.25 22.89 -16.15
C LEU A 131 39.20 23.99 -16.17
N VAL A 132 39.62 25.28 -16.12
CA VAL A 132 38.68 26.42 -16.14
C VAL A 132 37.87 26.45 -17.44
N PRO A 133 38.48 26.53 -18.64
CA PRO A 133 37.75 26.51 -19.89
C PRO A 133 36.91 25.24 -20.06
N MET A 134 37.46 24.08 -19.63
CA MET A 134 36.75 22.80 -19.66
C MET A 134 35.50 22.83 -18.79
N SER A 135 35.57 23.36 -17.56
CA SER A 135 34.45 23.49 -16.64
C SER A 135 33.38 24.50 -17.11
N LEU A 136 33.77 25.50 -17.86
CA LEU A 136 32.87 26.54 -18.39
C LEU A 136 32.24 26.16 -19.75
N HIS A 137 32.71 25.09 -20.37
CA HIS A 137 32.30 24.70 -21.71
C HIS A 137 30.81 24.36 -21.80
N SER A 138 30.17 24.66 -22.95
CA SER A 138 28.76 24.40 -23.20
C SER A 138 28.42 22.91 -23.22
N MET A 139 29.33 22.05 -23.71
CA MET A 139 29.18 20.62 -23.78
C MET A 139 29.17 19.98 -22.37
N ARG A 140 28.14 19.21 -22.08
CA ARG A 140 27.88 18.62 -20.74
C ARG A 140 29.03 17.76 -20.24
N ALA A 141 29.62 16.93 -21.10
CA ALA A 141 30.69 16.00 -20.74
C ALA A 141 31.93 16.72 -20.26
N PHE A 142 32.41 17.73 -21.01
CA PHE A 142 33.55 18.57 -20.64
C PHE A 142 33.27 19.33 -19.35
N ARG A 143 32.11 19.99 -19.27
CA ARG A 143 31.71 20.75 -18.09
C ARG A 143 31.68 19.88 -16.84
N PHE A 144 31.14 18.64 -16.94
CA PHE A 144 31.08 17.70 -15.80
C PHE A 144 32.47 17.23 -15.36
N VAL A 145 33.32 16.79 -16.31
CA VAL A 145 34.68 16.29 -15.98
C VAL A 145 35.56 17.41 -15.44
N GLY A 146 35.58 18.58 -16.08
CA GLY A 146 36.35 19.74 -15.62
C GLY A 146 35.94 20.19 -14.23
N THR A 147 34.63 20.20 -13.94
CA THR A 147 34.12 20.51 -12.59
C THR A 147 34.47 19.42 -11.56
N LEU A 148 34.27 18.16 -11.89
CA LEU A 148 34.60 17.04 -10.98
C LEU A 148 36.08 17.08 -10.57
N VAL A 149 36.98 17.13 -11.55
CA VAL A 149 38.41 17.11 -11.27
C VAL A 149 38.87 18.40 -10.60
N GLY A 150 38.39 19.58 -11.08
CA GLY A 150 38.67 20.86 -10.44
C GLY A 150 38.31 20.90 -8.98
N LEU A 151 37.09 20.47 -8.61
CA LEU A 151 36.65 20.41 -7.23
C LEU A 151 37.48 19.41 -6.38
N LYS A 152 37.88 18.27 -6.96
CA LYS A 152 38.70 17.27 -6.23
C LYS A 152 40.13 17.75 -6.00
N ILE A 153 40.74 18.50 -6.96
CA ILE A 153 42.00 19.18 -6.75
C ILE A 153 41.85 20.22 -5.64
N MET A 154 40.78 21.03 -5.67
CA MET A 154 40.51 22.00 -4.62
C MET A 154 40.44 21.34 -3.24
N THR A 155 39.71 20.21 -3.11
CA THR A 155 39.64 19.47 -1.85
C THR A 155 41.00 18.98 -1.39
N ALA A 156 41.86 18.55 -2.31
CA ALA A 156 43.23 18.16 -1.99
C ALA A 156 44.06 19.35 -1.53
N LEU A 157 43.96 20.52 -2.21
CA LEU A 157 44.65 21.76 -1.81
C LEU A 157 44.16 22.24 -0.41
N VAL A 158 42.85 22.11 -0.10
CA VAL A 158 42.34 22.44 1.25
C VAL A 158 42.94 21.54 2.33
N ASN A 159 43.16 20.26 2.02
CA ASN A 159 43.85 19.36 2.95
C ASN A 159 45.33 19.77 3.12
N VAL A 160 46.04 20.11 2.04
CA VAL A 160 47.42 20.60 2.12
C VAL A 160 47.50 21.89 2.92
N LEU A 161 46.58 22.85 2.66
CA LEU A 161 46.47 24.10 3.42
C LEU A 161 46.27 23.84 4.92
N LYS A 162 45.41 22.89 5.29
CA LYS A 162 45.17 22.51 6.70
C LYS A 162 46.47 21.99 7.34
N VAL A 163 47.14 21.04 6.69
CA VAL A 163 48.41 20.47 7.19
C VAL A 163 49.51 21.56 7.29
N THR A 164 49.63 22.44 6.30
CA THR A 164 50.62 23.56 6.32
C THR A 164 50.30 24.53 7.45
N SER A 165 49.01 24.84 7.68
CA SER A 165 48.58 25.71 8.79
C SER A 165 48.86 25.07 10.14
N ASP A 166 48.59 23.78 10.32
CA ASP A 166 48.87 23.05 11.56
C ASP A 166 50.38 23.01 11.85
N HIS A 167 51.22 22.78 10.82
CA HIS A 167 52.66 22.80 10.99
C HIS A 167 53.17 24.20 11.34
N CYS A 168 52.59 25.27 10.76
CA CYS A 168 52.93 26.66 11.07
C CYS A 168 52.58 26.98 12.56
N GLU A 169 51.40 26.57 13.03
CA GLU A 169 50.99 26.74 14.41
C GLU A 169 51.93 25.99 15.38
N ILE A 170 52.29 24.74 15.07
CA ILE A 170 53.24 23.94 15.87
C ILE A 170 54.61 24.65 15.94
N ALA A 171 55.14 25.13 14.80
CA ALA A 171 56.41 25.83 14.73
C ALA A 171 56.37 27.14 15.53
N GLN A 172 55.28 27.91 15.49
CA GLN A 172 55.04 29.11 16.31
C GLN A 172 55.01 28.77 17.80
N GLN A 173 54.34 27.71 18.21
CA GLN A 173 54.31 27.25 19.62
C GLN A 173 55.69 26.83 20.11
N GLN A 174 56.46 26.12 19.25
CA GLN A 174 57.81 25.74 19.56
C GLN A 174 58.73 26.95 19.69
N LEU A 175 58.59 27.96 18.80
CA LEU A 175 59.32 29.20 18.87
C LEU A 175 59.02 29.95 20.17
N ALA A 176 57.74 30.09 20.50
CA ALA A 176 57.31 30.74 21.77
C ALA A 176 57.88 30.01 23.01
N THR A 177 57.89 28.66 22.97
CA THR A 177 58.45 27.85 24.03
C THR A 177 59.94 28.05 24.16
N GLU A 178 60.70 28.14 23.02
CA GLU A 178 62.15 28.36 22.99
C GLU A 178 62.51 29.77 23.50
N GLN A 179 61.74 30.75 23.07
CA GLN A 179 61.88 32.15 23.51
C GLN A 179 61.58 32.40 24.99
N SER A 180 60.79 31.53 25.59
CA SER A 180 60.42 31.64 27.06
C SER A 180 61.50 31.05 27.96
N LYS A 181 62.53 30.40 27.44
CA LYS A 181 63.65 29.87 28.22
C LYS A 181 64.57 30.99 28.70
N ASP A 182 65.30 30.75 29.83
CA ASP A 182 66.31 31.70 30.30
C ASP A 182 67.39 31.93 29.24
N ILE A 183 67.88 33.12 29.16
CA ILE A 183 68.88 33.58 28.15
C ILE A 183 70.11 32.66 28.00
N ASN A 184 70.50 32.01 29.07
CA ASN A 184 71.62 31.07 29.07
C ASN A 184 71.30 29.66 28.55
N SER A 185 70.02 29.31 28.42
CA SER A 185 69.53 28.03 27.95
C SER A 185 68.85 28.10 26.57
N GLN A 186 68.70 29.29 25.98
CA GLN A 186 68.06 29.51 24.68
C GLN A 186 69.09 29.21 23.57
N SER A 187 68.76 28.41 22.57
CA SER A 187 69.59 28.16 21.39
C SER A 187 69.22 29.13 20.27
N SER A 188 70.15 30.04 19.96
CA SER A 188 70.01 31.02 18.90
C SER A 188 69.77 30.40 17.53
N ASP A 189 70.53 29.32 17.22
CA ASP A 189 70.42 28.58 15.95
C ASP A 189 69.02 27.95 15.76
N ARG A 190 68.42 27.47 16.87
CA ARG A 190 67.11 26.87 16.88
C ARG A 190 65.99 27.88 16.67
N VAL A 191 66.17 29.08 17.25
CA VAL A 191 65.21 30.22 17.08
C VAL A 191 65.22 30.66 15.61
N GLU A 192 66.42 30.82 15.00
CA GLU A 192 66.55 31.20 13.62
C GLU A 192 65.92 30.16 12.67
N LEU A 193 66.22 28.87 12.89
CA LEU A 193 65.69 27.77 12.12
C LEU A 193 64.11 27.71 12.18
N LEU A 194 63.57 27.93 13.37
CA LEU A 194 62.11 27.98 13.54
C LEU A 194 61.49 29.21 12.88
N GLN A 195 62.17 30.38 12.89
CA GLN A 195 61.72 31.58 12.24
C GLN A 195 61.74 31.40 10.68
N ASP A 196 62.79 30.82 10.15
CA ASP A 196 62.89 30.51 8.70
C ASP A 196 61.76 29.51 8.30
N GLN A 197 61.55 28.48 9.10
CA GLN A 197 60.50 27.48 8.86
C GLN A 197 59.11 28.14 8.90
N ILE A 198 58.81 29.02 9.85
CA ILE A 198 57.55 29.76 9.95
C ILE A 198 57.37 30.66 8.74
N THR A 199 58.42 31.32 8.28
CA THR A 199 58.40 32.22 7.13
C THR A 199 58.09 31.46 5.84
N GLU A 200 58.76 30.30 5.64
CA GLU A 200 58.48 29.41 4.50
C GLU A 200 57.04 28.86 4.53
N LEU A 201 56.59 28.31 5.67
CA LEU A 201 55.24 27.77 5.82
C LEU A 201 54.14 28.85 5.65
N SER A 202 54.41 30.07 6.13
CA SER A 202 53.50 31.20 5.95
C SER A 202 53.39 31.61 4.48
N ARG A 203 54.49 31.67 3.77
CA ARG A 203 54.50 31.93 2.32
C ARG A 203 53.71 30.86 1.57
N ASN A 204 54.01 29.59 1.82
CA ASN A 204 53.29 28.47 1.20
C ASN A 204 51.79 28.50 1.49
N ARG A 205 51.38 28.86 2.70
CA ARG A 205 49.98 29.05 3.09
C ARG A 205 49.32 30.20 2.30
N GLU A 206 50.00 31.32 2.12
CA GLU A 206 49.49 32.47 1.34
C GLU A 206 49.31 32.11 -0.13
N GLU A 207 50.28 31.44 -0.74
CA GLU A 207 50.18 30.96 -2.12
C GLU A 207 49.04 29.97 -2.31
N LEU A 208 48.85 28.97 -1.41
CA LEU A 208 47.74 28.04 -1.47
C LEU A 208 46.38 28.76 -1.34
N ASN A 209 46.29 29.77 -0.45
CA ASN A 209 45.06 30.56 -0.31
C ASN A 209 44.77 31.39 -1.58
N ALA A 210 45.80 31.96 -2.23
CA ALA A 210 45.64 32.69 -3.50
C ALA A 210 45.10 31.74 -4.60
N TRP A 211 45.69 30.56 -4.75
CA TRP A 211 45.23 29.56 -5.71
C TRP A 211 43.78 29.09 -5.44
N LEU A 212 43.44 28.81 -4.21
CA LEU A 212 42.07 28.43 -3.83
C LEU A 212 41.09 29.58 -4.10
N HIS A 213 41.45 30.83 -3.78
CA HIS A 213 40.54 31.95 -3.91
C HIS A 213 40.36 32.42 -5.33
N ASP A 214 41.45 32.65 -6.06
CA ASP A 214 41.38 33.36 -7.35
C ASP A 214 40.98 32.49 -8.52
N TYR A 215 41.41 31.24 -8.58
CA TYR A 215 41.10 30.36 -9.69
C TYR A 215 39.94 29.43 -9.39
N SER A 216 39.93 28.84 -8.24
CA SER A 216 39.00 27.76 -7.94
C SER A 216 37.66 28.27 -7.45
N LEU A 217 37.65 29.12 -6.41
CA LEU A 217 36.40 29.59 -5.81
C LEU A 217 35.70 30.63 -6.64
N LYS A 218 36.43 31.56 -7.23
CA LYS A 218 35.86 32.63 -8.06
C LYS A 218 35.33 32.11 -9.40
N ILE A 219 36.02 31.17 -10.03
CA ILE A 219 35.75 30.80 -11.42
C ILE A 219 34.97 29.47 -11.48
N ILE A 220 35.52 28.36 -10.99
CA ILE A 220 34.90 27.05 -11.13
C ILE A 220 33.68 26.92 -10.19
N PHE A 221 33.88 27.12 -8.89
CA PHE A 221 32.82 26.91 -7.93
C PHE A 221 31.64 27.85 -8.11
N LYS A 222 31.87 29.15 -8.15
CA LYS A 222 30.83 30.19 -8.24
C LYS A 222 29.91 29.99 -9.45
N GLU A 223 30.49 29.60 -10.60
CA GLU A 223 29.72 29.38 -11.83
C GLU A 223 29.01 28.03 -11.85
N ARG A 224 29.58 27.01 -11.19
CA ARG A 224 29.04 25.63 -11.27
C ARG A 224 28.07 25.28 -10.14
N ILE A 225 28.12 25.97 -9.03
CA ILE A 225 27.17 25.72 -7.91
C ILE A 225 25.71 26.01 -8.32
N LEU A 226 25.49 26.92 -9.28
CA LEU A 226 24.19 27.25 -9.84
C LEU A 226 23.99 26.68 -11.26
N ASP A 227 24.76 25.65 -11.64
CA ASP A 227 24.64 24.99 -12.94
C ASP A 227 23.22 24.43 -13.19
N LYS A 228 22.81 24.38 -14.45
CA LYS A 228 21.53 23.77 -14.86
C LYS A 228 21.45 22.26 -14.61
N MET A 229 22.62 21.60 -14.49
CA MET A 229 22.72 20.17 -14.25
C MET A 229 22.71 19.87 -12.74
N PRO A 230 21.73 19.15 -12.21
CA PRO A 230 21.67 18.78 -10.79
C PRO A 230 22.92 18.00 -10.31
N GLU A 231 23.52 17.19 -11.16
CA GLU A 231 24.71 16.40 -10.83
C GLU A 231 25.92 17.29 -10.52
N ILE A 232 26.06 18.43 -11.23
CA ILE A 232 27.13 19.41 -10.98
C ILE A 232 26.86 20.16 -9.68
N GLN A 233 25.60 20.55 -9.42
CA GLN A 233 25.22 21.18 -8.16
C GLN A 233 25.51 20.25 -6.95
N ILE A 234 25.20 18.96 -7.09
CA ILE A 234 25.48 17.93 -6.06
C ILE A 234 26.98 17.83 -5.80
N LEU A 235 27.81 17.80 -6.84
CA LEU A 235 29.28 17.80 -6.68
C LEU A 235 29.76 19.01 -5.90
N CYS A 236 29.34 20.23 -6.29
CA CYS A 236 29.73 21.45 -5.60
C CYS A 236 29.31 21.46 -4.13
N LEU A 237 28.04 21.11 -3.84
CA LEU A 237 27.52 21.08 -2.46
C LEU A 237 28.27 20.07 -1.59
N SER A 238 28.52 18.88 -2.12
CA SER A 238 29.23 17.82 -1.37
C SER A 238 30.67 18.20 -1.05
N GLU A 239 31.40 18.83 -1.99
CA GLU A 239 32.77 19.24 -1.77
C GLU A 239 32.87 20.43 -0.81
N VAL A 240 31.94 21.39 -0.89
CA VAL A 240 31.91 22.52 0.07
C VAL A 240 31.64 22.00 1.50
N ALA A 241 30.76 21.04 1.68
CA ALA A 241 30.55 20.44 3.00
C ALA A 241 31.83 19.79 3.55
N THR A 242 32.59 19.12 2.66
CA THR A 242 33.91 18.56 3.02
C THR A 242 34.90 19.67 3.40
N TRP A 243 34.94 20.80 2.67
CA TRP A 243 35.84 21.92 3.01
C TRP A 243 35.45 22.60 4.32
N MET A 244 34.12 22.72 4.58
CA MET A 244 33.62 23.23 5.87
C MET A 244 34.05 22.33 7.03
N GLN A 245 34.12 21.01 6.82
CA GLN A 245 34.58 20.06 7.82
C GLN A 245 36.09 20.14 8.07
N ILE A 246 36.92 20.30 6.99
CA ILE A 246 38.38 20.34 7.07
C ILE A 246 38.86 21.67 7.64
N CYS A 247 38.34 22.79 7.11
CA CYS A 247 38.72 24.18 7.49
C CYS A 247 37.47 25.03 7.79
N PRO A 248 36.80 24.81 8.98
CA PRO A 248 35.58 25.53 9.35
C PRO A 248 35.75 27.05 9.31
N ASN A 249 36.88 27.57 9.79
CA ASN A 249 37.16 28.99 9.89
C ASN A 249 37.18 29.71 8.53
N ILE A 250 37.47 29.00 7.44
CA ILE A 250 37.58 29.57 6.12
C ILE A 250 36.27 29.40 5.32
N PHE A 251 35.63 28.22 5.44
CA PHE A 251 34.50 27.84 4.57
C PHE A 251 33.15 27.90 5.26
N MET A 252 33.08 27.84 6.59
CA MET A 252 31.80 27.88 7.32
C MET A 252 31.43 29.35 7.66
N ILE A 253 31.27 30.14 6.59
CA ILE A 253 30.89 31.55 6.64
C ILE A 253 29.63 31.79 5.77
N ASP A 254 28.94 32.90 6.04
CA ASP A 254 27.67 33.25 5.36
C ASP A 254 27.75 33.19 3.83
N LYS A 255 28.89 33.56 3.26
CA LYS A 255 29.12 33.56 1.80
C LYS A 255 28.86 32.18 1.16
N TYR A 256 29.26 31.08 1.81
CA TYR A 256 29.09 29.72 1.30
C TYR A 256 27.75 29.13 1.77
N LEU A 257 27.32 29.44 2.98
CA LEU A 257 26.01 28.98 3.54
C LEU A 257 24.84 29.54 2.72
N LEU A 258 24.98 30.73 2.12
CA LEU A 258 23.97 31.34 1.26
C LEU A 258 23.65 30.47 0.01
N TYR A 259 24.61 29.76 -0.55
CA TYR A 259 24.34 28.86 -1.69
C TYR A 259 23.46 27.71 -1.31
N TYR A 260 23.65 27.14 -0.12
CA TYR A 260 22.74 26.11 0.37
C TYR A 260 21.31 26.63 0.51
N LYS A 261 21.13 27.84 1.06
CA LYS A 261 19.80 28.47 1.17
C LYS A 261 19.14 28.65 -0.20
N LEU A 262 19.88 29.14 -1.20
CA LEU A 262 19.36 29.35 -2.54
C LEU A 262 18.91 28.04 -3.21
N LEU A 263 19.59 26.95 -2.95
CA LEU A 263 19.31 25.64 -3.55
C LEU A 263 18.33 24.79 -2.74
N MET A 264 17.92 25.21 -1.54
CA MET A 264 16.88 24.50 -0.75
C MET A 264 15.56 24.35 -1.50
N ALA A 265 15.20 25.31 -2.36
CA ALA A 265 14.02 25.28 -3.21
C ALA A 265 14.26 24.68 -4.61
N CYS A 266 15.41 24.01 -4.84
CA CYS A 266 15.73 23.42 -6.13
C CYS A 266 14.67 22.35 -6.52
N PRO A 267 14.21 22.29 -7.79
CA PRO A 267 13.27 21.28 -8.27
C PRO A 267 13.77 19.84 -8.10
N SER A 268 15.10 19.63 -8.17
CA SER A 268 15.71 18.31 -8.04
C SER A 268 15.73 17.84 -6.59
N ALA A 269 15.04 16.75 -6.29
CA ALA A 269 15.06 16.11 -4.97
C ALA A 269 16.47 15.69 -4.52
N ASN A 270 17.31 15.23 -5.45
CA ASN A 270 18.68 14.81 -5.16
C ASN A 270 19.56 15.98 -4.67
N VAL A 271 19.33 17.19 -5.18
CA VAL A 271 20.02 18.40 -4.72
C VAL A 271 19.59 18.75 -3.30
N ARG A 272 18.26 18.76 -3.04
CA ARG A 272 17.73 19.01 -1.70
C ARG A 272 18.21 17.98 -0.68
N GLU A 273 18.22 16.70 -1.07
CA GLU A 273 18.76 15.61 -0.25
C GLU A 273 20.25 15.81 0.08
N THR A 274 21.05 16.26 -0.92
CA THR A 274 22.47 16.51 -0.73
C THR A 274 22.70 17.68 0.23
N ILE A 275 21.90 18.74 0.16
CA ILE A 275 21.95 19.84 1.12
C ILE A 275 21.78 19.32 2.54
N LEU A 276 20.69 18.56 2.77
CA LEU A 276 20.41 18.01 4.10
C LEU A 276 21.51 17.07 4.59
N LYS A 277 22.04 16.23 3.71
CA LYS A 277 23.18 15.33 4.02
C LYS A 277 24.45 16.10 4.37
N SER A 278 24.69 17.22 3.69
CA SER A 278 25.83 18.10 3.99
C SER A 278 25.73 18.66 5.40
N PHE A 279 24.58 19.20 5.78
CA PHE A 279 24.36 19.68 7.15
C PHE A 279 24.39 18.55 8.18
N LEU A 280 23.75 17.41 7.87
CA LEU A 280 23.76 16.24 8.73
C LEU A 280 25.20 15.79 9.05
N LEU A 281 26.06 15.71 8.04
CA LEU A 281 27.49 15.38 8.20
C LEU A 281 28.18 16.36 9.16
N LEU A 282 27.95 17.66 9.02
CA LEU A 282 28.56 18.69 9.88
C LEU A 282 28.10 18.57 11.33
N TYR A 283 26.81 18.27 11.57
CA TYR A 283 26.27 18.07 12.91
C TYR A 283 26.72 16.74 13.53
N GLU A 284 26.71 15.63 12.80
CA GLU A 284 27.19 14.32 13.27
C GLU A 284 28.68 14.33 13.63
N THR A 285 29.52 15.03 12.86
CA THR A 285 30.95 15.15 13.12
C THR A 285 31.28 16.22 14.17
N ARG A 286 30.28 16.89 14.74
CA ARG A 286 30.41 18.01 15.67
C ARG A 286 31.32 19.15 15.16
N SER A 287 31.42 19.28 13.86
CA SER A 287 32.15 20.37 13.19
C SER A 287 31.28 21.61 13.10
N VAL A 288 30.69 22.02 14.23
CA VAL A 288 29.73 23.12 14.31
C VAL A 288 30.36 24.35 14.95
N ASN A 289 30.31 25.48 14.28
CA ASN A 289 30.72 26.78 14.79
C ASN A 289 29.52 27.73 14.96
N ASP A 290 29.72 28.90 15.58
CA ASP A 290 28.68 29.88 15.84
C ASP A 290 27.95 30.36 14.57
N ASN A 291 28.66 30.46 13.44
CA ASN A 291 28.10 30.86 12.15
C ASN A 291 27.08 29.82 11.64
N LEU A 292 27.41 28.52 11.75
CA LEU A 292 26.52 27.44 11.34
C LEU A 292 25.30 27.39 12.27
N GLN A 293 25.47 27.52 13.58
CA GLN A 293 24.36 27.56 14.53
C GLN A 293 23.42 28.73 14.23
N THR A 294 23.96 29.91 14.01
CA THR A 294 23.20 31.13 13.67
C THR A 294 22.44 30.95 12.35
N PHE A 295 23.10 30.41 11.33
CA PHE A 295 22.46 30.10 10.05
C PHE A 295 21.34 29.09 10.21
N THR A 296 21.57 28.01 10.94
CA THR A 296 20.58 26.96 11.16
C THR A 296 19.37 27.49 11.92
N THR A 297 19.56 28.23 13.00
CA THR A 297 18.47 28.84 13.78
C THR A 297 17.66 29.81 12.92
N LYS A 298 18.32 30.63 12.09
CA LYS A 298 17.65 31.58 11.18
C LYS A 298 16.82 30.89 10.10
N HIS A 299 17.22 29.68 9.65
CA HIS A 299 16.58 28.96 8.55
C HIS A 299 15.90 27.65 8.98
N ILE A 300 15.65 27.47 10.28
CA ILE A 300 15.06 26.26 10.83
C ILE A 300 13.71 25.91 10.20
N SER A 301 12.87 26.91 9.92
CA SER A 301 11.59 26.73 9.24
C SER A 301 11.71 26.09 7.86
N SER A 302 12.79 26.38 7.12
CA SER A 302 13.05 25.76 5.82
C SER A 302 13.43 24.27 5.94
N PHE A 303 14.22 23.93 6.96
CA PHE A 303 14.54 22.52 7.25
C PHE A 303 13.32 21.74 7.71
N VAL A 304 12.46 22.35 8.54
CA VAL A 304 11.19 21.74 8.97
C VAL A 304 10.27 21.54 7.75
N ALA A 305 10.15 22.52 6.87
CA ALA A 305 9.34 22.36 5.66
C ALA A 305 9.78 21.17 4.77
N MET A 306 11.07 20.84 4.77
CA MET A 306 11.60 19.69 4.03
C MET A 306 11.20 18.32 4.63
N THR A 307 10.67 18.27 5.84
CA THR A 307 10.09 17.03 6.39
C THR A 307 8.82 16.60 5.66
N LEU A 308 8.16 17.54 4.97
CA LEU A 308 6.96 17.33 4.15
C LEU A 308 7.27 17.33 2.64
N ASP A 309 8.54 17.07 2.26
CA ASP A 309 8.94 17.02 0.86
C ASP A 309 8.23 15.87 0.10
N ALA A 310 7.96 16.10 -1.18
CA ALA A 310 7.40 15.08 -2.08
C ALA A 310 8.29 13.82 -2.20
N SER A 311 9.61 13.97 -1.98
CA SER A 311 10.57 12.87 -1.93
C SER A 311 10.72 12.32 -0.51
N ILE A 312 10.36 11.07 -0.30
CA ILE A 312 10.52 10.38 0.99
C ILE A 312 11.95 10.45 1.52
N ASN A 313 12.96 10.34 0.65
CA ASN A 313 14.36 10.39 1.07
C ASN A 313 14.72 11.76 1.65
N VAL A 314 14.24 12.85 1.03
CA VAL A 314 14.45 14.21 1.54
C VAL A 314 13.83 14.36 2.92
N SER A 315 12.57 13.92 3.09
CA SER A 315 11.85 13.99 4.36
C SER A 315 12.58 13.21 5.47
N VAL A 316 13.08 12.02 5.17
CA VAL A 316 13.81 11.19 6.16
C VAL A 316 15.14 11.85 6.56
N VAL A 317 15.90 12.37 5.60
CA VAL A 317 17.17 13.05 5.92
C VAL A 317 16.91 14.35 6.68
N ALA A 318 15.84 15.08 6.37
CA ALA A 318 15.43 16.26 7.12
C ALA A 318 15.13 15.94 8.59
N LEU A 319 14.37 14.87 8.87
CA LEU A 319 14.09 14.41 10.23
C LEU A 319 15.35 14.00 10.99
N ASN A 320 16.26 13.30 10.34
CA ASN A 320 17.55 12.94 10.94
C ASN A 320 18.37 14.20 11.26
N LEU A 321 18.42 15.16 10.35
CA LEU A 321 19.13 16.43 10.59
C LEU A 321 18.52 17.21 11.76
N LEU A 322 17.19 17.33 11.82
CA LEU A 322 16.52 18.01 12.94
C LEU A 322 16.79 17.32 14.27
N THR A 323 16.89 16.00 14.28
CA THR A 323 17.29 15.22 15.47
C THR A 323 18.71 15.56 15.92
N GLU A 324 19.67 15.67 15.01
CA GLU A 324 21.05 16.03 15.36
C GLU A 324 21.19 17.53 15.75
N ILE A 325 20.43 18.42 15.10
CA ILE A 325 20.33 19.84 15.51
C ILE A 325 19.85 19.94 16.94
N MET A 326 18.80 19.22 17.29
CA MET A 326 18.23 19.20 18.65
C MET A 326 19.24 18.71 19.70
N LYS A 327 20.01 17.67 19.39
CA LYS A 327 21.07 17.15 20.27
C LYS A 327 22.21 18.14 20.48
N THR A 328 22.49 18.99 19.49
CA THR A 328 23.64 19.90 19.51
C THR A 328 23.29 21.28 20.07
N ILE A 329 22.17 21.86 19.60
CA ILE A 329 21.73 23.22 19.97
C ILE A 329 20.74 23.19 21.15
N GLY A 330 20.01 22.10 21.31
CA GLY A 330 18.99 21.92 22.33
C GLY A 330 17.57 21.95 21.77
N PRO A 331 16.58 21.45 22.53
CA PRO A 331 15.20 21.26 22.07
C PRO A 331 14.46 22.58 21.80
N ARG A 332 14.78 23.66 22.51
CA ARG A 332 14.08 24.96 22.43
C ARG A 332 14.03 25.55 21.01
N VAL A 333 14.98 25.26 20.18
CA VAL A 333 15.02 25.74 18.78
C VAL A 333 13.87 25.20 17.94
N LEU A 334 13.28 24.06 18.33
CA LEU A 334 12.24 23.35 17.59
C LEU A 334 10.87 23.36 18.27
N ASP A 335 10.74 24.04 19.44
CA ASP A 335 9.48 24.05 20.23
C ASP A 335 8.27 24.54 19.42
N GLU A 336 8.45 25.52 18.54
CA GLU A 336 7.38 26.05 17.68
C GLU A 336 6.91 25.03 16.63
N TYR A 337 7.78 24.10 16.22
CA TYR A 337 7.55 23.17 15.11
C TYR A 337 7.36 21.72 15.58
N ARG A 338 7.57 21.43 16.85
CA ARG A 338 7.59 20.07 17.40
C ARG A 338 6.32 19.29 17.10
N ASP A 339 5.15 19.91 17.27
CA ASP A 339 3.86 19.24 17.11
C ASP A 339 3.63 18.79 15.68
N HIS A 340 4.05 19.60 14.69
CA HIS A 340 4.02 19.23 13.29
C HIS A 340 4.93 18.02 12.97
N ILE A 341 6.12 17.97 13.57
CA ILE A 341 7.07 16.87 13.40
C ILE A 341 6.56 15.61 14.09
N PHE A 342 5.97 15.74 15.28
CA PHE A 342 5.40 14.63 16.04
C PHE A 342 4.27 13.95 15.30
N LEU A 343 3.40 14.68 14.62
CA LEU A 343 2.31 14.12 13.82
C LEU A 343 2.82 13.25 12.66
N LEU A 344 4.04 13.44 12.20
CA LEU A 344 4.65 12.59 11.15
C LEU A 344 4.90 11.15 11.62
N VAL A 345 4.84 10.86 12.91
CA VAL A 345 4.85 9.49 13.46
C VAL A 345 3.70 8.65 12.88
N PHE A 346 2.57 9.29 12.56
CA PHE A 346 1.40 8.65 11.95
C PHE A 346 1.44 8.62 10.42
N SER A 347 2.51 9.09 9.78
CA SER A 347 2.66 9.11 8.32
C SER A 347 2.44 7.72 7.70
N LYS A 348 1.86 7.69 6.49
CA LYS A 348 1.71 6.46 5.69
C LYS A 348 3.07 5.81 5.33
N HIS A 349 4.12 6.60 5.23
CA HIS A 349 5.46 6.14 4.88
C HIS A 349 6.24 5.70 6.13
N LYS A 350 6.52 4.41 6.23
CA LYS A 350 7.22 3.82 7.37
C LYS A 350 8.54 4.52 7.70
N GLN A 351 9.34 4.87 6.69
CA GLN A 351 10.65 5.51 6.89
C GLN A 351 10.51 6.91 7.51
N VAL A 352 9.56 7.70 7.04
CA VAL A 352 9.25 9.03 7.60
C VAL A 352 8.77 8.90 9.04
N ALA A 353 7.83 7.98 9.28
CA ALA A 353 7.30 7.72 10.61
C ALA A 353 8.40 7.30 11.60
N THR A 354 9.33 6.41 11.17
CA THR A 354 10.46 5.97 12.02
C THR A 354 11.43 7.12 12.30
N GLY A 355 11.69 8.01 11.32
CA GLY A 355 12.48 9.21 11.51
C GLY A 355 11.85 10.17 12.52
N ALA A 356 10.55 10.44 12.38
CA ALA A 356 9.78 11.26 13.32
C ALA A 356 9.71 10.63 14.71
N GLY A 357 9.57 9.30 14.79
CA GLY A 357 9.62 8.57 16.06
C GLY A 357 10.98 8.68 16.75
N THR A 358 12.08 8.65 15.99
CA THR A 358 13.42 8.87 16.56
C THR A 358 13.56 10.29 17.11
N PHE A 359 13.03 11.28 16.38
CA PHE A 359 12.99 12.67 16.83
C PHE A 359 12.18 12.83 18.14
N LEU A 360 10.97 12.25 18.18
CA LEU A 360 10.10 12.27 19.37
C LEU A 360 10.82 11.68 20.59
N LEU A 361 11.40 10.49 20.47
CA LEU A 361 12.12 9.86 21.59
C LEU A 361 13.31 10.69 22.05
N THR A 362 14.09 11.25 21.12
CA THR A 362 15.23 12.12 21.48
C THR A 362 14.77 13.40 22.17
N TYR A 363 13.62 13.95 21.76
CA TYR A 363 13.02 15.13 22.40
C TYR A 363 12.58 14.82 23.84
N LEU A 364 11.89 13.70 24.04
CA LEU A 364 11.46 13.24 25.36
C LEU A 364 12.67 12.98 26.28
N ASP A 365 13.71 12.31 25.76
CA ASP A 365 14.94 12.08 26.52
C ASP A 365 15.65 13.38 26.93
N ALA A 366 15.61 14.42 26.06
CA ALA A 366 16.24 15.72 26.35
C ALA A 366 15.48 16.57 27.39
N GLN A 367 14.20 16.27 27.60
CA GLN A 367 13.38 16.95 28.63
C GLN A 367 13.50 16.34 30.03
N MET A 368 13.99 15.09 30.11
CA MET A 368 14.12 14.41 31.41
C MET A 368 15.40 14.83 32.10
N GLU A 369 15.28 15.29 33.34
CA GLU A 369 16.42 15.68 34.20
C GLU A 369 17.21 14.47 34.73
N GLU A 370 16.55 13.30 34.86
CA GLU A 370 17.14 12.03 35.33
C GLU A 370 17.18 10.99 34.20
N LYS A 371 17.96 9.92 34.41
CA LYS A 371 17.98 8.82 33.45
C LYS A 371 16.55 8.31 33.18
N PRO A 372 16.09 8.26 31.91
CA PRO A 372 14.72 7.92 31.60
C PRO A 372 14.39 6.51 32.07
N SER A 373 13.49 6.39 33.03
CA SER A 373 12.88 5.12 33.39
C SER A 373 11.92 4.68 32.26
N HIS A 374 11.82 3.39 31.99
CA HIS A 374 10.84 2.86 31.03
C HIS A 374 9.41 3.28 31.40
N PHE A 375 9.11 3.39 32.69
CA PHE A 375 7.83 3.90 33.19
C PHE A 375 7.57 5.34 32.71
N ASN A 376 8.53 6.25 32.91
CA ASN A 376 8.37 7.67 32.53
C ASN A 376 8.23 7.81 31.01
N ILE A 377 9.01 7.05 30.24
CA ILE A 377 8.88 7.03 28.76
C ILE A 377 7.48 6.60 28.35
N LEU A 378 6.93 5.57 28.97
CA LEU A 378 5.58 5.09 28.66
C LEU A 378 4.50 6.13 28.98
N ILE A 379 4.60 6.81 30.13
CA ILE A 379 3.66 7.88 30.50
C ILE A 379 3.72 9.03 29.48
N ASN A 380 4.90 9.52 29.15
CA ASN A 380 5.05 10.59 28.15
C ASN A 380 4.53 10.17 26.75
N LEU A 381 4.66 8.91 26.39
CA LEU A 381 4.08 8.40 25.13
C LEU A 381 2.56 8.33 25.20
N VAL A 382 1.99 8.05 26.37
CA VAL A 382 0.53 8.06 26.58
C VAL A 382 -0.01 9.49 26.48
N GLU A 383 0.64 10.45 27.13
CA GLU A 383 0.29 11.88 27.04
C GLU A 383 0.34 12.37 25.60
N PHE A 384 1.44 12.09 24.90
CA PHE A 384 1.56 12.42 23.48
C PHE A 384 0.44 11.80 22.63
N PHE A 385 0.09 10.53 22.88
CA PHE A 385 -0.95 9.84 22.11
C PHE A 385 -2.35 10.37 22.41
N GLU A 386 -2.62 10.77 23.67
CA GLU A 386 -3.86 11.42 24.08
C GLU A 386 -4.00 12.79 23.38
N GLU A 387 -2.95 13.63 23.42
CA GLU A 387 -2.92 14.96 22.78
C GLU A 387 -3.08 14.88 21.24
N ALA A 388 -2.60 13.83 20.62
CA ALA A 388 -2.75 13.64 19.18
C ALA A 388 -4.21 13.44 18.74
N HIS A 389 -5.12 13.09 19.63
CA HIS A 389 -6.54 12.81 19.35
C HIS A 389 -6.80 11.80 18.20
N LEU A 390 -5.91 10.81 18.02
CA LEU A 390 -5.96 9.79 16.98
C LEU A 390 -6.12 8.37 17.56
N PRO A 391 -7.25 8.05 18.21
CA PRO A 391 -7.39 6.83 19.02
C PRO A 391 -7.25 5.52 18.25
N LEU A 392 -7.43 5.52 16.94
CA LEU A 392 -7.31 4.32 16.08
C LEU A 392 -5.89 4.13 15.54
N HIS A 393 -4.97 5.07 15.78
CA HIS A 393 -3.66 5.06 15.15
C HIS A 393 -2.53 4.58 16.08
N ALA A 394 -2.83 4.01 17.26
CA ALA A 394 -1.83 3.39 18.12
C ALA A 394 -0.91 2.39 17.40
N PRO A 395 -1.39 1.50 16.51
CA PRO A 395 -0.52 0.60 15.77
C PRO A 395 0.50 1.32 14.87
N PHE A 396 0.15 2.50 14.32
CA PHE A 396 1.05 3.30 13.48
C PHE A 396 2.16 3.93 14.31
N MET A 397 1.83 4.47 15.49
CA MET A 397 2.80 5.02 16.43
C MET A 397 3.76 3.93 16.92
N VAL A 398 3.22 2.81 17.35
CA VAL A 398 4.01 1.68 17.83
C VAL A 398 4.96 1.16 16.75
N GLU A 399 4.51 1.00 15.50
CA GLU A 399 5.39 0.58 14.42
C GLU A 399 6.56 1.55 14.18
N ALA A 400 6.33 2.85 14.34
CA ALA A 400 7.37 3.85 14.19
C ALA A 400 8.42 3.79 15.30
N LEU A 401 8.01 3.45 16.54
CA LEU A 401 8.84 3.54 17.76
C LEU A 401 9.44 2.22 18.21
N LEU A 402 8.82 1.06 17.94
CA LEU A 402 9.12 -0.24 18.55
C LEU A 402 10.59 -0.63 18.47
N HIS A 403 11.26 -0.33 17.35
CA HIS A 403 12.67 -0.68 17.14
C HIS A 403 13.66 0.23 17.89
N LYS A 404 13.20 1.39 18.37
CA LYS A 404 14.02 2.42 19.00
C LYS A 404 13.67 2.64 20.46
N CYS A 405 12.50 2.21 20.91
CA CYS A 405 11.97 2.38 22.24
C CYS A 405 11.87 1.03 22.98
N PRO A 406 12.88 0.64 23.79
CA PRO A 406 12.83 -0.59 24.57
C PRO A 406 11.65 -0.66 25.55
N ALA A 407 11.20 0.48 26.05
CA ALA A 407 10.06 0.59 26.97
C ALA A 407 8.77 -0.04 26.39
N LEU A 408 8.57 0.05 25.06
CA LEU A 408 7.43 -0.56 24.38
C LEU A 408 7.47 -2.10 24.33
N THR A 409 8.57 -2.71 24.73
CA THR A 409 8.72 -4.18 24.82
C THR A 409 9.05 -4.66 26.24
N ASP A 410 8.93 -3.76 27.21
CA ASP A 410 9.11 -4.09 28.62
C ASP A 410 7.77 -4.49 29.24
N TRP A 411 7.43 -5.79 29.06
CA TRP A 411 6.16 -6.35 29.48
C TRP A 411 5.98 -6.36 31.00
N GLU A 412 7.07 -6.39 31.76
CA GLU A 412 7.07 -6.33 33.22
C GLU A 412 6.59 -4.97 33.71
N VAL A 413 7.19 -3.91 33.18
CA VAL A 413 6.80 -2.54 33.52
C VAL A 413 5.38 -2.28 33.07
N MET A 414 4.99 -2.68 31.87
CA MET A 414 3.63 -2.50 31.36
C MET A 414 2.59 -3.23 32.23
N CYS A 415 2.87 -4.45 32.67
CA CYS A 415 2.00 -5.18 33.55
C CYS A 415 1.90 -4.50 34.93
N SER A 416 3.03 -4.00 35.46
CA SER A 416 3.07 -3.34 36.77
C SER A 416 2.26 -2.04 36.80
N VAL A 417 2.22 -1.29 35.68
CA VAL A 417 1.39 -0.08 35.52
C VAL A 417 -0.09 -0.37 35.70
N LEU A 418 -0.57 -1.51 35.15
CA LEU A 418 -2.01 -1.89 35.24
C LEU A 418 -2.42 -2.42 36.62
N ILE A 419 -1.46 -3.01 37.34
CA ILE A 419 -1.72 -3.65 38.66
C ILE A 419 -1.69 -2.62 39.77
N ARG A 420 -0.75 -1.69 39.69
CA ARG A 420 -0.66 -0.57 40.62
C ARG A 420 -1.88 0.32 40.40
N ASP A 421 -2.66 0.56 41.44
CA ASP A 421 -3.68 1.61 41.41
C ASP A 421 -2.96 2.96 41.49
N CYS A 422 -2.20 3.29 40.46
CA CYS A 422 -1.55 4.59 40.32
C CYS A 422 -2.64 5.59 40.04
N GLY A 423 -3.04 6.37 41.06
CA GLY A 423 -3.94 7.51 40.94
C GLY A 423 -3.42 8.62 40.02
N ASP A 424 -2.32 8.36 39.29
CA ASP A 424 -1.60 9.33 38.45
C ASP A 424 -2.10 9.35 37.00
N MET A 425 -2.91 8.39 36.56
CA MET A 425 -3.47 8.36 35.18
C MET A 425 -4.96 8.62 35.17
N THR A 426 -5.40 9.47 34.24
CA THR A 426 -6.83 9.67 33.96
C THR A 426 -7.41 8.41 33.27
N LEU A 427 -8.74 8.29 33.28
CA LEU A 427 -9.43 7.20 32.59
C LEU A 427 -9.11 7.13 31.07
N GLU A 428 -8.91 8.31 30.44
CA GLU A 428 -8.55 8.42 29.02
C GLU A 428 -7.11 8.00 28.77
N GLN A 429 -6.19 8.38 29.65
CA GLN A 429 -4.79 7.95 29.61
C GLN A 429 -4.66 6.43 29.77
N GLU A 430 -5.42 5.84 30.67
CA GLU A 430 -5.44 4.37 30.83
C GLU A 430 -5.96 3.67 29.56
N ASN A 431 -6.96 4.22 28.90
CA ASN A 431 -7.43 3.71 27.60
C ASN A 431 -6.36 3.85 26.51
N CYS A 432 -5.65 4.98 26.46
CA CYS A 432 -4.55 5.21 25.54
C CYS A 432 -3.40 4.24 25.80
N PHE A 433 -3.05 4.03 27.08
CA PHE A 433 -2.03 3.05 27.48
C PHE A 433 -2.36 1.63 27.01
N LEU A 434 -3.61 1.17 27.24
CA LEU A 434 -4.05 -0.16 26.80
C LEU A 434 -3.99 -0.32 25.28
N LYS A 435 -4.37 0.71 24.52
CA LYS A 435 -4.24 0.71 23.05
C LYS A 435 -2.80 0.61 22.59
N ILE A 436 -1.89 1.37 23.21
CA ILE A 436 -0.45 1.31 22.93
C ILE A 436 0.10 -0.07 23.26
N MET A 437 -0.20 -0.59 24.46
CA MET A 437 0.26 -1.90 24.91
C MET A 437 -0.23 -3.02 23.99
N THR A 438 -1.52 -3.05 23.65
CA THR A 438 -2.09 -4.05 22.76
C THR A 438 -1.48 -3.97 21.36
N ALA A 439 -1.26 -2.76 20.84
CA ALA A 439 -0.59 -2.57 19.57
C ALA A 439 0.87 -3.04 19.61
N ALA A 440 1.60 -2.79 20.73
CA ALA A 440 2.97 -3.23 20.91
C ALA A 440 3.08 -4.76 20.97
N MET A 441 2.18 -5.42 21.69
CA MET A 441 2.10 -6.89 21.75
C MET A 441 1.80 -7.50 20.38
N ASN A 442 0.79 -6.96 19.68
CA ASN A 442 0.44 -7.42 18.34
C ASN A 442 1.61 -7.28 17.35
N GLN A 443 2.31 -6.15 17.38
CA GLN A 443 3.45 -5.91 16.51
C GLN A 443 4.63 -6.81 16.86
N ALA A 444 4.98 -6.95 18.14
CA ALA A 444 6.10 -7.78 18.60
C ALA A 444 5.85 -9.28 18.36
N CYS A 445 4.60 -9.75 18.52
CA CYS A 445 4.24 -11.15 18.40
C CYS A 445 3.84 -11.58 16.99
N ASN A 446 3.23 -10.71 16.19
CA ASN A 446 2.71 -11.06 14.85
C ASN A 446 3.50 -10.39 13.73
N GLY A 447 4.17 -9.27 13.98
CA GLY A 447 4.94 -8.53 12.98
C GLY A 447 4.06 -7.90 11.87
N ILE A 448 2.77 -7.73 12.12
CA ILE A 448 1.83 -7.20 11.13
C ILE A 448 1.97 -5.68 11.09
N SER A 449 2.32 -5.15 9.92
CA SER A 449 2.40 -3.70 9.70
C SER A 449 1.01 -3.13 9.44
N PRO A 450 0.59 -2.08 10.17
CA PRO A 450 -0.67 -1.39 9.89
C PRO A 450 -0.66 -0.64 8.56
N ARG A 451 0.54 -0.40 7.99
CA ARG A 451 0.73 0.33 6.73
C ARG A 451 0.66 -0.56 5.49
N THR A 452 0.79 -1.88 5.64
CA THR A 452 0.76 -2.87 4.55
C THR A 452 -0.33 -3.90 4.81
N LYS A 453 -1.59 -3.57 4.52
CA LYS A 453 -2.75 -4.43 4.85
C LYS A 453 -2.73 -5.81 4.19
N ASP A 454 -2.10 -5.96 3.02
CA ASP A 454 -2.24 -7.17 2.19
C ASP A 454 -0.96 -8.00 2.05
N ALA A 455 0.16 -7.58 2.62
CA ALA A 455 1.42 -8.32 2.53
C ALA A 455 1.64 -9.17 3.78
N LYS A 456 1.61 -10.50 3.63
CA LYS A 456 2.10 -11.40 4.68
C LYS A 456 3.57 -11.05 4.96
N PRO A 457 3.95 -10.77 6.23
CA PRO A 457 5.31 -10.38 6.55
C PRO A 457 6.28 -11.52 6.20
N ILE A 458 7.34 -11.19 5.44
CA ILE A 458 8.43 -12.13 5.21
C ILE A 458 9.21 -12.24 6.52
N MET A 459 9.03 -13.35 7.23
CA MET A 459 9.62 -13.59 8.53
C MET A 459 11.00 -14.21 8.40
N THR A 460 12.03 -13.50 8.86
CA THR A 460 13.39 -14.08 9.00
C THR A 460 13.46 -14.98 10.24
N ALA A 461 14.38 -15.95 10.26
CA ALA A 461 14.58 -16.83 11.42
C ALA A 461 14.85 -16.04 12.72
N LYS A 462 15.54 -14.90 12.63
CA LYS A 462 15.76 -14.00 13.77
C LYS A 462 14.46 -13.39 14.30
N MET A 463 13.56 -12.95 13.39
CA MET A 463 12.26 -12.39 13.78
C MET A 463 11.37 -13.44 14.44
N VAL A 464 11.39 -14.68 13.94
CA VAL A 464 10.63 -15.79 14.55
C VAL A 464 11.10 -16.03 15.99
N LYS A 465 12.42 -16.10 16.22
CA LYS A 465 12.97 -16.27 17.58
C LYS A 465 12.58 -15.10 18.51
N MET A 466 12.67 -13.86 18.02
CA MET A 466 12.29 -12.70 18.82
C MET A 466 10.81 -12.73 19.20
N ARG A 467 9.95 -13.06 18.24
CA ARG A 467 8.52 -13.25 18.49
C ARG A 467 8.25 -14.27 19.60
N ASP A 468 8.92 -15.42 19.54
CA ASP A 468 8.73 -16.47 20.54
C ASP A 468 9.23 -16.04 21.92
N ILE A 469 10.32 -15.27 22.01
CA ILE A 469 10.80 -14.66 23.24
C ILE A 469 9.75 -13.67 23.81
N HIS A 470 9.16 -12.80 22.96
CA HIS A 470 8.12 -11.88 23.42
C HIS A 470 6.89 -12.63 23.94
N LYS A 471 6.41 -13.63 23.20
CA LYS A 471 5.29 -14.48 23.67
C LYS A 471 5.56 -15.16 25.01
N LEU A 472 6.78 -15.65 25.22
CA LEU A 472 7.18 -16.27 26.49
C LEU A 472 7.16 -15.26 27.63
N LYS A 473 7.76 -14.09 27.44
CA LYS A 473 7.77 -13.04 28.47
C LYS A 473 6.36 -12.51 28.78
N ILE A 474 5.51 -12.30 27.76
CA ILE A 474 4.10 -11.91 27.96
C ILE A 474 3.40 -13.00 28.77
N THR A 475 3.61 -14.27 28.47
CA THR A 475 3.03 -15.38 29.23
C THR A 475 3.48 -15.36 30.69
N GLU A 476 4.76 -15.11 30.95
CA GLU A 476 5.34 -15.07 32.28
C GLU A 476 4.71 -13.99 33.18
N TYR A 477 4.62 -12.77 32.64
CA TYR A 477 4.16 -11.62 33.42
C TYR A 477 2.63 -11.49 33.48
N PHE A 478 1.91 -11.84 32.42
CA PHE A 478 0.46 -11.61 32.37
C PHE A 478 -0.38 -12.76 32.89
N THR A 479 0.10 -14.00 32.87
CA THR A 479 -0.71 -15.17 33.24
C THR A 479 -1.33 -15.05 34.64
N GLU A 480 -0.57 -14.60 35.63
CA GLU A 480 -1.06 -14.51 37.01
C GLU A 480 -2.01 -13.34 37.25
N HIS A 481 -1.83 -12.28 36.47
CA HIS A 481 -2.53 -11.02 36.70
C HIS A 481 -3.78 -10.87 35.85
N LEU A 482 -3.85 -11.59 34.73
CA LEU A 482 -4.93 -11.46 33.76
C LEU A 482 -6.33 -11.73 34.33
N PRO A 483 -6.58 -12.77 35.16
CA PRO A 483 -7.90 -12.97 35.78
C PRO A 483 -8.32 -11.79 36.67
N ARG A 484 -7.36 -11.20 37.39
CA ARG A 484 -7.63 -10.01 38.22
C ARG A 484 -7.92 -8.77 37.37
N LEU A 485 -7.20 -8.58 36.27
CA LEU A 485 -7.41 -7.47 35.35
C LEU A 485 -8.77 -7.59 34.64
N LEU A 486 -9.14 -8.77 34.18
CA LEU A 486 -10.46 -9.03 33.60
C LEU A 486 -11.59 -8.76 34.61
N HIS A 487 -11.39 -9.10 35.89
CA HIS A 487 -12.36 -8.82 36.94
C HIS A 487 -12.42 -7.31 37.27
N LYS A 488 -11.25 -6.61 37.33
CA LYS A 488 -11.17 -5.15 37.57
C LYS A 488 -11.94 -4.36 36.51
N TYR A 489 -11.79 -4.72 35.24
CA TYR A 489 -12.35 -3.98 34.09
C TYR A 489 -13.62 -4.60 33.51
N ARG A 490 -14.23 -5.58 34.19
CA ARG A 490 -15.36 -6.37 33.69
C ARG A 490 -16.54 -5.55 33.16
N GLU A 491 -16.76 -4.33 33.66
CA GLU A 491 -17.88 -3.47 33.26
C GLU A 491 -17.60 -2.61 32.02
N ASN A 492 -16.35 -2.55 31.57
CA ASN A 492 -15.94 -1.75 30.43
C ASN A 492 -15.64 -2.63 29.21
N SER A 493 -16.58 -2.67 28.25
CA SER A 493 -16.49 -3.53 27.07
C SER A 493 -15.22 -3.26 26.22
N ASP A 494 -14.85 -2.00 26.02
CA ASP A 494 -13.67 -1.63 25.21
C ASP A 494 -12.38 -2.17 25.83
N LYS A 495 -12.22 -2.03 27.15
CA LYS A 495 -11.04 -2.55 27.87
C LYS A 495 -11.02 -4.08 27.87
N VAL A 496 -12.17 -4.72 28.11
CA VAL A 496 -12.28 -6.18 28.05
C VAL A 496 -11.84 -6.70 26.69
N VAL A 497 -12.31 -6.11 25.59
CA VAL A 497 -11.91 -6.51 24.22
C VAL A 497 -10.38 -6.42 24.05
N MET A 498 -9.74 -5.36 24.57
CA MET A 498 -8.28 -5.23 24.50
C MET A 498 -7.56 -6.34 25.28
N PHE A 499 -8.04 -6.68 26.49
CA PHE A 499 -7.48 -7.79 27.29
C PHE A 499 -7.68 -9.16 26.58
N LEU A 500 -8.84 -9.38 25.98
CA LEU A 500 -9.08 -10.60 25.18
C LEU A 500 -8.11 -10.76 24.00
N GLN A 501 -7.66 -9.65 23.39
CA GLN A 501 -6.63 -9.68 22.36
C GLN A 501 -5.26 -10.10 22.93
N ILE A 502 -4.92 -9.70 24.16
CA ILE A 502 -3.66 -10.08 24.81
C ILE A 502 -3.58 -11.60 25.01
N ILE A 503 -4.69 -12.23 25.34
CA ILE A 503 -4.78 -13.68 25.61
C ILE A 503 -4.29 -14.50 24.39
N LYS A 504 -4.53 -14.01 23.18
CA LYS A 504 -4.08 -14.67 21.94
C LYS A 504 -2.55 -14.70 21.78
N HIS A 505 -1.79 -14.01 22.64
CA HIS A 505 -0.34 -14.03 22.64
C HIS A 505 0.25 -14.97 23.70
N LEU A 506 -0.58 -15.51 24.60
CA LEU A 506 -0.12 -16.43 25.65
C LEU A 506 0.18 -17.81 25.10
N ARG A 507 1.14 -18.48 25.74
CA ARG A 507 1.52 -19.88 25.45
C ARG A 507 0.88 -20.82 26.46
N PHE A 508 -0.35 -21.26 26.18
CA PHE A 508 -1.12 -22.14 27.06
C PHE A 508 -0.48 -23.50 27.29
N GLU A 509 0.29 -24.01 26.34
CA GLU A 509 1.08 -25.22 26.45
C GLU A 509 1.98 -25.25 27.70
N ARG A 510 2.42 -24.08 28.16
CA ARG A 510 3.24 -23.96 29.38
C ARG A 510 2.44 -23.67 30.65
N ILE A 511 1.27 -23.04 30.50
CA ILE A 511 0.46 -22.65 31.65
C ILE A 511 -0.24 -23.87 32.26
N ILE A 512 -0.87 -24.71 31.46
CA ILE A 512 -1.70 -25.82 31.93
C ILE A 512 -0.94 -26.83 32.78
N PRO A 513 0.26 -27.34 32.40
CA PRO A 513 0.96 -28.32 33.20
C PRO A 513 1.45 -27.78 34.53
N THR A 514 1.69 -26.45 34.63
CA THR A 514 2.37 -25.86 35.80
C THR A 514 1.42 -25.09 36.73
N LYS A 515 0.30 -24.56 36.17
CA LYS A 515 -0.57 -23.57 36.85
C LYS A 515 -2.06 -23.83 36.59
N GLN A 516 -2.53 -25.05 36.74
CA GLN A 516 -3.94 -25.46 36.48
C GLN A 516 -4.97 -24.61 37.24
N GLY A 517 -4.66 -24.21 38.49
CA GLY A 517 -5.52 -23.33 39.26
C GLY A 517 -5.75 -21.95 38.66
N ILE A 518 -4.73 -21.40 37.99
CA ILE A 518 -4.84 -20.12 37.28
C ILE A 518 -5.68 -20.28 36.02
N PHE A 519 -5.53 -21.38 35.30
CA PHE A 519 -6.36 -21.64 34.12
C PHE A 519 -7.84 -21.78 34.49
N ASN A 520 -8.17 -22.46 35.58
CA ASN A 520 -9.55 -22.55 36.05
C ASN A 520 -10.12 -21.18 36.46
N SER A 521 -9.29 -20.34 37.11
CA SER A 521 -9.68 -18.96 37.43
C SER A 521 -9.92 -18.10 36.21
N PHE A 522 -9.11 -18.31 35.19
CA PHE A 522 -9.23 -17.65 33.88
C PHE A 522 -10.49 -18.09 33.14
N SER A 523 -10.76 -19.40 33.06
CA SER A 523 -11.98 -19.97 32.47
C SER A 523 -13.24 -19.37 33.12
N LYS A 524 -13.25 -19.32 34.45
CA LYS A 524 -14.35 -18.69 35.20
C LYS A 524 -14.49 -17.18 34.91
N SER A 525 -13.40 -16.49 34.68
CA SER A 525 -13.45 -15.07 34.29
C SER A 525 -14.10 -14.88 32.91
N ILE A 526 -13.81 -15.74 31.94
CA ILE A 526 -14.44 -15.71 30.62
C ILE A 526 -15.94 -16.04 30.72
N GLU A 527 -16.32 -17.06 31.52
CA GLU A 527 -17.72 -17.41 31.78
C GLU A 527 -18.50 -16.21 32.35
N ASN A 528 -17.93 -15.52 33.32
CA ASN A 528 -18.51 -14.31 33.92
C ASN A 528 -18.66 -13.16 32.92
N LEU A 529 -17.68 -12.94 32.05
CA LEU A 529 -17.75 -11.90 31.01
C LEU A 529 -18.87 -12.19 30.01
N ILE A 530 -19.02 -13.44 29.59
CA ILE A 530 -20.08 -13.87 28.69
C ILE A 530 -21.44 -13.70 29.35
N GLU A 531 -21.54 -13.92 30.67
CA GLU A 531 -22.79 -13.74 31.41
C GLU A 531 -23.21 -12.27 31.51
N ILE A 532 -22.27 -11.39 31.86
CA ILE A 532 -22.52 -9.95 32.12
C ILE A 532 -22.77 -9.19 30.83
N HIS A 533 -21.99 -9.44 29.76
CA HIS A 533 -22.04 -8.66 28.55
C HIS A 533 -23.05 -9.16 27.52
N SER A 534 -23.67 -8.18 26.84
CA SER A 534 -24.43 -8.39 25.60
C SER A 534 -23.76 -7.73 24.39
N ASP A 535 -22.58 -7.13 24.59
CA ASP A 535 -21.81 -6.51 23.51
C ASP A 535 -21.23 -7.59 22.58
N GLU A 536 -21.53 -7.48 21.30
CA GLU A 536 -21.10 -8.42 20.27
C GLU A 536 -19.56 -8.57 20.21
N GLN A 537 -18.81 -7.46 20.37
CA GLN A 537 -17.36 -7.50 20.30
C GLN A 537 -16.73 -8.25 21.47
N VAL A 538 -17.29 -8.10 22.68
CA VAL A 538 -16.85 -8.84 23.85
C VAL A 538 -17.15 -10.33 23.69
N LEU A 539 -18.36 -10.68 23.26
CA LEU A 539 -18.77 -12.07 23.06
C LEU A 539 -17.92 -12.77 21.98
N ARG A 540 -17.72 -12.09 20.82
CA ARG A 540 -16.82 -12.60 19.78
C ARG A 540 -15.38 -12.73 20.28
N GLY A 541 -14.91 -11.77 21.04
CA GLY A 541 -13.58 -11.83 21.65
C GLY A 541 -13.42 -13.02 22.58
N CYS A 542 -14.44 -13.36 23.39
CA CYS A 542 -14.45 -14.55 24.24
C CYS A 542 -14.45 -15.84 23.41
N CYS A 543 -15.28 -15.92 22.36
CA CYS A 543 -15.30 -17.06 21.43
C CYS A 543 -13.96 -17.26 20.74
N ASP A 544 -13.35 -16.19 20.24
CA ASP A 544 -12.02 -16.20 19.63
C ASP A 544 -10.93 -16.71 20.57
N VAL A 545 -11.03 -16.38 21.87
CA VAL A 545 -10.10 -16.88 22.89
C VAL A 545 -10.32 -18.36 23.14
N MET A 546 -11.57 -18.80 23.26
CA MET A 546 -11.90 -20.22 23.45
C MET A 546 -11.45 -21.07 22.24
N GLU A 547 -11.65 -20.58 21.01
CA GLU A 547 -11.17 -21.21 19.77
C GLU A 547 -9.64 -21.23 19.71
N PHE A 548 -8.98 -20.13 20.09
CA PHE A 548 -7.52 -20.06 20.16
C PHE A 548 -6.95 -21.11 21.14
N ILE A 549 -7.54 -21.25 22.32
CA ILE A 549 -7.14 -22.26 23.31
C ILE A 549 -7.29 -23.67 22.74
N ASN A 550 -8.37 -23.95 22.05
CA ASN A 550 -8.60 -25.24 21.39
C ASN A 550 -7.54 -25.53 20.29
N SER A 551 -7.19 -24.52 19.49
CA SER A 551 -6.25 -24.69 18.37
C SER A 551 -4.81 -24.88 18.83
N GLU A 552 -4.37 -24.23 19.93
CA GLU A 552 -3.00 -24.31 20.46
C GLU A 552 -2.76 -25.60 21.27
N LEU A 553 -3.81 -26.22 21.79
CA LEU A 553 -3.75 -27.34 22.71
C LEU A 553 -4.14 -28.68 22.07
N HIS A 554 -3.41 -29.10 21.02
CA HIS A 554 -3.62 -30.45 20.45
C HIS A 554 -3.50 -31.58 21.47
N SER A 555 -2.79 -31.36 22.59
CA SER A 555 -2.66 -32.34 23.71
C SER A 555 -3.65 -32.11 24.85
N ALA A 556 -4.44 -31.03 24.82
CA ALA A 556 -5.38 -30.65 25.87
C ALA A 556 -6.74 -30.16 25.29
N ALA A 557 -7.13 -30.67 24.14
CA ALA A 557 -8.43 -30.39 23.53
C ALA A 557 -9.58 -30.63 24.48
N GLU A 558 -9.44 -31.58 25.39
CA GLU A 558 -10.43 -31.87 26.44
C GLU A 558 -10.74 -30.65 27.34
N PHE A 559 -9.76 -29.81 27.65
CA PHE A 559 -9.97 -28.62 28.48
C PHE A 559 -10.72 -27.52 27.73
N GLY A 560 -10.34 -27.29 26.47
CA GLY A 560 -11.01 -26.29 25.62
C GLY A 560 -12.46 -26.69 25.32
N ASP A 561 -12.69 -27.96 25.01
CA ASP A 561 -14.04 -28.49 24.80
C ASP A 561 -14.88 -28.43 26.08
N SER A 562 -14.30 -28.76 27.24
CA SER A 562 -14.98 -28.62 28.53
C SER A 562 -15.40 -27.18 28.83
N MET A 563 -14.57 -26.19 28.50
CA MET A 563 -14.89 -24.77 28.66
C MET A 563 -16.04 -24.35 27.76
N TRP A 564 -16.00 -24.78 26.48
CA TRP A 564 -17.09 -24.53 25.53
C TRP A 564 -18.42 -25.17 26.04
N ASP A 565 -18.38 -26.44 26.46
CA ASP A 565 -19.55 -27.18 26.93
C ASP A 565 -20.15 -26.56 28.19
N SER A 566 -19.33 -26.05 29.10
CA SER A 566 -19.80 -25.36 30.32
C SER A 566 -20.54 -24.06 29.98
N VAL A 567 -19.95 -23.21 29.17
CA VAL A 567 -20.51 -21.92 28.80
C VAL A 567 -21.80 -22.07 27.99
N GLU A 568 -21.74 -22.91 26.96
CA GLU A 568 -22.85 -23.11 26.06
C GLU A 568 -24.02 -23.81 26.76
N GLY A 569 -23.73 -24.85 27.53
CA GLY A 569 -24.75 -25.59 28.31
C GLY A 569 -25.49 -24.67 29.26
N HIS A 570 -24.79 -23.72 29.88
CA HIS A 570 -25.41 -22.75 30.77
C HIS A 570 -26.32 -21.77 30.02
N ILE A 571 -25.89 -21.23 28.89
CA ILE A 571 -26.69 -20.25 28.12
C ILE A 571 -27.85 -20.93 27.41
N PHE A 572 -27.62 -22.12 26.85
CA PHE A 572 -28.66 -22.91 26.23
C PHE A 572 -29.73 -23.32 27.26
N GLY A 573 -29.31 -23.72 28.45
CA GLY A 573 -30.23 -24.02 29.55
C GLY A 573 -31.09 -22.81 29.95
N LYS A 574 -30.48 -21.62 30.07
CA LYS A 574 -31.21 -20.36 30.34
C LYS A 574 -32.20 -20.04 29.22
N PHE A 575 -31.80 -20.22 27.96
CA PHE A 575 -32.64 -19.99 26.79
C PHE A 575 -33.85 -20.94 26.83
N MET A 576 -33.64 -22.24 27.00
CA MET A 576 -34.73 -23.22 27.02
C MET A 576 -35.69 -22.99 28.20
N GLN A 577 -35.18 -22.59 29.37
CA GLN A 577 -36.00 -22.18 30.50
C GLN A 577 -36.88 -20.97 30.20
N ALA A 578 -36.32 -19.96 29.50
CA ALA A 578 -37.07 -18.79 29.05
C ALA A 578 -38.13 -19.18 28.02
N VAL A 579 -37.81 -20.06 27.06
CA VAL A 579 -38.77 -20.60 26.09
C VAL A 579 -39.93 -21.31 26.80
N GLU A 580 -39.67 -22.15 27.80
CA GLU A 580 -40.73 -22.85 28.57
C GLU A 580 -41.64 -21.84 29.30
N GLN A 581 -41.07 -20.79 29.90
CA GLN A 581 -41.84 -19.73 30.53
C GLN A 581 -42.74 -18.99 29.54
N ILE A 582 -42.23 -18.62 28.37
CA ILE A 582 -43.00 -17.95 27.33
C ILE A 582 -44.06 -18.84 26.74
N GLN A 583 -43.79 -20.12 26.52
CA GLN A 583 -44.79 -21.07 26.06
C GLN A 583 -45.96 -21.19 27.06
N LYS A 584 -45.68 -21.18 28.36
CA LYS A 584 -46.71 -21.14 29.42
C LYS A 584 -47.58 -19.87 29.34
N CYS A 585 -46.95 -18.71 29.13
CA CYS A 585 -47.65 -17.44 28.93
C CYS A 585 -48.55 -17.47 27.70
N ILE A 586 -48.11 -18.00 26.58
CA ILE A 586 -48.87 -18.14 25.33
C ILE A 586 -50.08 -19.09 25.55
N GLN A 587 -49.87 -20.20 26.25
CA GLN A 587 -50.96 -21.17 26.54
C GLN A 587 -52.09 -20.58 27.38
N VAL A 588 -51.79 -19.60 28.23
CA VAL A 588 -52.75 -18.90 29.09
C VAL A 588 -53.26 -17.59 28.50
N ASN A 589 -52.86 -17.24 27.24
CA ASN A 589 -53.14 -15.97 26.57
C ASN A 589 -52.68 -14.70 27.33
N ILE A 590 -51.55 -14.79 28.02
CA ILE A 590 -50.93 -13.66 28.71
C ILE A 590 -49.68 -13.24 27.90
N SER A 591 -49.53 -11.94 27.63
CA SER A 591 -48.34 -11.44 26.99
C SER A 591 -47.12 -11.60 27.89
N PRO A 592 -45.95 -12.03 27.37
CA PRO A 592 -44.70 -12.12 28.15
C PRO A 592 -44.34 -10.76 28.77
N SER A 593 -43.73 -10.78 29.96
CA SER A 593 -43.20 -9.56 30.57
C SER A 593 -41.98 -9.04 29.79
N ASP A 594 -41.66 -7.73 29.92
CA ASP A 594 -40.48 -7.13 29.32
C ASP A 594 -39.18 -7.83 29.74
N ASP A 595 -39.07 -8.25 31.00
CA ASP A 595 -37.94 -9.00 31.53
C ASP A 595 -37.79 -10.38 30.86
N GLN A 596 -38.91 -11.11 30.70
CA GLN A 596 -38.92 -12.42 30.02
C GLN A 596 -38.50 -12.26 28.54
N THR A 597 -39.03 -11.25 27.89
CA THR A 597 -38.66 -10.91 26.50
C THR A 597 -37.21 -10.52 26.38
N PHE A 598 -36.65 -9.72 27.32
CA PHE A 598 -35.25 -9.35 27.36
C PHE A 598 -34.34 -10.59 27.53
N ILE A 599 -34.67 -11.49 28.49
CA ILE A 599 -33.86 -12.69 28.76
C ILE A 599 -33.79 -13.59 27.53
N ILE A 600 -34.92 -13.86 26.87
CA ILE A 600 -34.93 -14.73 25.69
C ILE A 600 -34.19 -14.10 24.51
N CYS A 601 -34.33 -12.81 24.30
CA CYS A 601 -33.59 -12.07 23.23
C CYS A 601 -32.08 -12.09 23.48
N ASN A 602 -31.65 -11.74 24.69
CA ASN A 602 -30.25 -11.70 25.06
C ASN A 602 -29.56 -13.07 25.01
N THR A 603 -30.26 -14.12 25.51
CA THR A 603 -29.70 -15.47 25.42
C THR A 603 -29.65 -16.00 24.00
N LEU A 604 -30.63 -15.68 23.14
CA LEU A 604 -30.59 -16.02 21.71
C LEU A 604 -29.49 -15.30 20.96
N GLU A 605 -29.25 -14.01 21.22
CA GLU A 605 -28.13 -13.25 20.62
C GLU A 605 -26.79 -13.91 20.95
N LYS A 606 -26.56 -14.33 22.18
CA LYS A 606 -25.36 -15.06 22.58
C LYS A 606 -25.23 -16.39 21.84
N LEU A 607 -26.34 -17.16 21.73
CA LEU A 607 -26.36 -18.44 21.02
C LEU A 607 -26.07 -18.27 19.51
N VAL A 608 -26.55 -17.20 18.86
CA VAL A 608 -26.21 -16.91 17.46
C VAL A 608 -24.71 -16.80 17.31
N ILE A 609 -24.04 -16.01 18.16
CA ILE A 609 -22.59 -15.82 18.09
C ILE A 609 -21.86 -17.17 18.32
N PHE A 610 -22.27 -17.97 19.29
CA PHE A 610 -21.65 -19.27 19.52
C PHE A 610 -21.83 -20.24 18.36
N CYS A 611 -23.04 -20.28 17.73
CA CYS A 611 -23.30 -21.10 16.55
C CYS A 611 -22.46 -20.71 15.32
N GLU A 612 -21.92 -19.46 15.25
CA GLU A 612 -21.00 -19.06 14.18
C GLU A 612 -19.63 -19.74 14.30
N TYR A 613 -19.17 -20.04 15.52
CA TYR A 613 -17.84 -20.60 15.77
C TYR A 613 -17.80 -22.13 15.76
N LYS A 614 -18.84 -22.81 16.27
CA LYS A 614 -18.83 -24.27 16.43
C LYS A 614 -20.17 -24.89 16.08
N ASP A 615 -20.13 -26.04 15.38
CA ASP A 615 -21.32 -26.84 15.14
C ASP A 615 -21.80 -27.50 16.43
N ARG A 616 -23.01 -27.21 16.80
CA ARG A 616 -23.69 -27.87 17.92
C ARG A 616 -24.90 -28.62 17.43
N LYS A 617 -25.00 -29.90 17.85
CA LYS A 617 -26.09 -30.78 17.45
C LYS A 617 -27.37 -30.49 18.24
N TRP A 618 -27.78 -29.24 18.37
CA TRP A 618 -29.00 -28.84 19.07
C TRP A 618 -30.18 -28.86 18.11
N GLU A 619 -30.76 -30.05 17.90
CA GLU A 619 -32.00 -30.19 17.11
C GLU A 619 -33.16 -29.46 17.77
N GLU A 620 -33.19 -29.41 19.11
CA GLU A 620 -34.20 -28.65 19.85
C GLU A 620 -34.19 -27.17 19.55
N LEU A 621 -32.99 -26.55 19.41
CA LEU A 621 -32.85 -25.15 19.06
C LEU A 621 -33.41 -24.85 17.66
N TRP A 622 -33.19 -25.75 16.70
CA TRP A 622 -33.77 -25.68 15.37
C TRP A 622 -35.28 -25.65 15.41
N ILE A 623 -35.88 -26.63 16.13
CA ILE A 623 -37.33 -26.76 16.22
C ILE A 623 -37.95 -25.53 16.89
N VAL A 624 -37.37 -25.06 17.99
CA VAL A 624 -37.86 -23.90 18.73
C VAL A 624 -37.80 -22.64 17.87
N CYS A 625 -36.64 -22.38 17.21
CA CYS A 625 -36.50 -21.20 16.35
C CYS A 625 -37.45 -21.25 15.14
N LEU A 626 -37.60 -22.39 14.49
CA LEU A 626 -38.53 -22.56 13.37
C LEU A 626 -39.98 -22.31 13.77
N ASN A 627 -40.36 -22.76 14.96
CA ASN A 627 -41.71 -22.53 15.52
C ASN A 627 -41.93 -21.03 15.76
N PHE A 628 -40.97 -20.28 16.35
CA PHE A 628 -41.10 -18.85 16.56
C PHE A 628 -41.21 -18.09 15.22
N ILE A 629 -40.43 -18.45 14.21
CA ILE A 629 -40.51 -17.84 12.89
C ILE A 629 -41.91 -18.10 12.27
N THR A 630 -42.42 -19.29 12.39
CA THR A 630 -43.73 -19.69 11.83
C THR A 630 -44.87 -18.96 12.51
N HIS A 631 -44.85 -18.80 13.84
CA HIS A 631 -45.87 -18.08 14.60
C HIS A 631 -45.84 -16.58 14.36
N SER A 632 -44.68 -15.98 14.16
CA SER A 632 -44.51 -14.53 13.89
C SER A 632 -45.18 -14.06 12.61
N ARG A 633 -45.64 -14.99 11.75
CA ARG A 633 -46.27 -14.65 10.47
C ARG A 633 -47.59 -13.88 10.66
N ASN A 634 -48.35 -14.18 11.66
CA ASN A 634 -49.71 -13.67 11.85
C ASN A 634 -49.76 -12.54 12.88
N HIS A 635 -48.93 -12.59 13.92
CA HIS A 635 -48.88 -11.59 14.99
C HIS A 635 -47.45 -11.47 15.50
N LEU A 636 -46.88 -10.26 15.45
CA LEU A 636 -45.55 -10.04 15.94
C LEU A 636 -45.60 -9.69 17.44
N GLU A 637 -45.55 -10.70 18.30
CA GLU A 637 -45.48 -10.53 19.76
C GLU A 637 -44.04 -10.27 20.25
N PHE A 638 -43.01 -10.52 19.40
CA PHE A 638 -41.60 -10.41 19.73
C PHE A 638 -40.92 -9.32 18.95
N PRO A 639 -39.80 -8.75 19.48
CA PRO A 639 -38.99 -7.81 18.73
C PRO A 639 -38.47 -8.39 17.40
N VAL A 640 -38.37 -7.56 16.37
CA VAL A 640 -37.90 -7.98 15.04
C VAL A 640 -36.53 -8.66 15.09
N ASN A 641 -35.61 -8.14 15.93
CA ASN A 641 -34.28 -8.72 16.15
C ASN A 641 -34.32 -10.16 16.66
N PHE A 642 -35.33 -10.51 17.47
CA PHE A 642 -35.48 -11.89 17.96
C PHE A 642 -35.78 -12.83 16.78
N ILE A 643 -36.72 -12.49 15.94
CA ILE A 643 -37.10 -13.34 14.78
C ILE A 643 -35.95 -13.40 13.77
N THR A 644 -35.26 -12.29 13.53
CA THR A 644 -34.06 -12.30 12.66
C THR A 644 -32.97 -13.20 13.22
N ASN A 645 -32.78 -13.25 14.52
CA ASN A 645 -31.82 -14.14 15.17
C ASN A 645 -32.26 -15.62 15.10
N CYS A 646 -33.55 -15.91 15.21
CA CYS A 646 -34.08 -17.26 14.95
C CYS A 646 -33.78 -17.70 13.49
N ILE A 647 -33.98 -16.83 12.52
CA ILE A 647 -33.62 -17.09 11.10
C ILE A 647 -32.14 -17.37 10.96
N LYS A 648 -31.26 -16.56 11.59
CA LYS A 648 -29.82 -16.78 11.58
C LYS A 648 -29.41 -18.13 12.17
N ILE A 649 -29.98 -18.55 13.28
CA ILE A 649 -29.74 -19.88 13.88
C ILE A 649 -30.09 -20.98 12.89
N CYS A 650 -31.28 -20.91 12.28
CA CYS A 650 -31.68 -21.90 11.29
C CYS A 650 -30.73 -21.89 10.06
N HIS A 651 -30.33 -20.75 9.62
CA HIS A 651 -29.35 -20.62 8.51
C HIS A 651 -28.01 -21.25 8.89
N LEU A 652 -27.44 -20.89 10.05
CA LEU A 652 -26.16 -21.42 10.52
C LEU A 652 -26.19 -22.95 10.68
N LYS A 653 -27.30 -23.50 11.18
CA LYS A 653 -27.44 -24.95 11.30
C LYS A 653 -27.40 -25.66 9.95
N VAL A 654 -28.06 -25.11 8.94
CA VAL A 654 -27.99 -25.62 7.55
C VAL A 654 -26.58 -25.54 6.99
N LEU A 655 -25.84 -24.45 7.28
CA LEU A 655 -24.45 -24.29 6.85
C LEU A 655 -23.52 -25.32 7.49
N TRP A 656 -23.68 -25.58 8.78
CA TRP A 656 -22.91 -26.59 9.50
C TRP A 656 -23.24 -28.01 9.03
N ASP A 657 -24.53 -28.36 8.87
CA ASP A 657 -24.93 -29.63 8.30
C ASP A 657 -24.35 -29.85 6.90
N ARG A 658 -24.27 -28.78 6.07
CA ARG A 658 -23.61 -28.80 4.76
C ARG A 658 -22.10 -29.04 4.88
N LYS A 659 -21.40 -28.33 5.78
CA LYS A 659 -19.96 -28.52 6.03
C LYS A 659 -19.64 -29.92 6.53
N GLY A 660 -20.51 -30.48 7.35
CA GLY A 660 -20.43 -31.87 7.81
C GLY A 660 -20.45 -32.88 6.67
N LEU A 661 -21.24 -32.62 5.60
CA LEU A 661 -21.28 -33.48 4.42
C LEU A 661 -19.96 -33.56 3.67
N ASP A 662 -19.18 -32.47 3.62
CA ASP A 662 -17.90 -32.45 2.91
C ASP A 662 -16.78 -33.26 3.60
N SER A 663 -16.98 -33.63 4.88
CA SER A 663 -15.97 -34.36 5.69
C SER A 663 -16.07 -35.89 5.56
N PHE A 664 -17.09 -36.45 4.86
CA PHE A 664 -17.32 -37.89 4.75
C PHE A 664 -17.11 -38.43 3.33
N SER A 665 -16.77 -39.70 3.17
CA SER A 665 -16.66 -40.37 1.85
C SER A 665 -18.03 -40.85 1.31
N GLU A 666 -18.20 -40.78 -0.03
CA GLU A 666 -19.46 -40.78 -0.80
C GLU A 666 -20.52 -41.87 -0.48
N GLU A 667 -20.14 -43.06 -0.06
CA GLU A 667 -21.11 -44.19 -0.03
C GLU A 667 -22.03 -44.31 1.22
N LYS A 668 -21.68 -43.69 2.33
CA LYS A 668 -22.50 -43.72 3.57
C LYS A 668 -23.34 -42.45 3.82
N LEU A 669 -23.17 -41.45 2.98
CA LEU A 669 -23.71 -40.11 3.18
C LEU A 669 -25.16 -39.93 2.75
N THR A 670 -25.57 -40.62 1.69
CA THR A 670 -26.84 -40.33 0.99
C THR A 670 -28.05 -40.74 1.80
N GLU A 671 -27.94 -41.76 2.64
CA GLU A 671 -29.13 -42.31 3.37
C GLU A 671 -29.29 -41.77 4.80
N SER A 672 -28.18 -41.42 5.49
CA SER A 672 -28.30 -41.04 6.91
C SER A 672 -28.35 -39.53 7.19
N LEU A 673 -27.72 -38.71 6.34
CA LEU A 673 -27.62 -37.26 6.56
C LEU A 673 -28.28 -36.40 5.44
N GLY A 674 -28.38 -36.90 4.22
CA GLY A 674 -28.90 -36.15 3.07
C GLY A 674 -30.41 -35.91 3.15
N VAL A 675 -31.18 -36.93 3.53
CA VAL A 675 -32.68 -36.85 3.62
C VAL A 675 -33.12 -35.90 4.74
N PRO A 676 -32.55 -35.95 5.96
CA PRO A 676 -32.87 -34.98 7.01
C PRO A 676 -32.53 -33.55 6.63
N LEU A 677 -31.38 -33.32 5.98
CA LEU A 677 -30.97 -31.98 5.53
C LEU A 677 -31.89 -31.43 4.45
N GLN A 678 -32.29 -32.26 3.48
CA GLN A 678 -33.23 -31.83 2.43
C GLN A 678 -34.58 -31.42 3.03
N SER A 679 -35.09 -32.19 4.03
CA SER A 679 -36.30 -31.82 4.74
C SER A 679 -36.17 -30.49 5.48
N LYS A 680 -35.03 -30.25 6.19
CA LYS A 680 -34.74 -28.98 6.88
C LYS A 680 -34.70 -27.82 5.88
N LEU A 681 -34.05 -28.00 4.74
CA LEU A 681 -33.95 -26.99 3.68
C LEU A 681 -35.32 -26.62 3.14
N GLN A 682 -36.17 -27.61 2.84
CA GLN A 682 -37.53 -27.37 2.34
C GLN A 682 -38.36 -26.61 3.37
N GLN A 683 -38.32 -27.01 4.65
CA GLN A 683 -39.00 -26.31 5.73
C GLN A 683 -38.53 -24.86 5.87
N LEU A 684 -37.24 -24.64 5.88
CA LEU A 684 -36.67 -23.30 6.00
C LEU A 684 -37.06 -22.41 4.80
N LEU A 685 -36.89 -22.89 3.57
CA LEU A 685 -37.26 -22.15 2.37
C LEU A 685 -38.74 -21.82 2.34
N TYR A 686 -39.61 -22.77 2.73
CA TYR A 686 -41.04 -22.52 2.78
C TYR A 686 -41.38 -21.38 3.75
N VAL A 687 -40.79 -21.38 4.94
CA VAL A 687 -41.07 -20.34 5.95
C VAL A 687 -40.51 -18.99 5.51
N LEU A 688 -39.31 -18.97 4.92
CA LEU A 688 -38.69 -17.74 4.40
C LEU A 688 -39.45 -17.14 3.21
N GLN A 689 -40.02 -17.98 2.33
CA GLN A 689 -40.92 -17.52 1.24
C GLN A 689 -42.13 -16.76 1.79
N GLN A 690 -42.70 -17.24 2.88
CA GLN A 690 -43.81 -16.56 3.53
C GLN A 690 -43.40 -15.20 4.11
N LEU A 691 -42.20 -15.13 4.70
CA LEU A 691 -41.66 -13.88 5.23
C LEU A 691 -41.32 -12.84 4.15
N MET A 692 -41.08 -13.25 2.90
CA MET A 692 -40.88 -12.32 1.79
C MET A 692 -42.06 -11.41 1.50
N THR A 693 -43.27 -11.81 1.97
CA THR A 693 -44.52 -11.01 1.84
C THR A 693 -44.91 -10.30 3.13
N HIS A 694 -44.09 -10.38 4.17
CA HIS A 694 -44.37 -9.78 5.48
C HIS A 694 -44.37 -8.25 5.42
N GLU A 695 -45.11 -7.56 6.29
CA GLU A 695 -45.18 -6.09 6.32
C GLU A 695 -43.86 -5.45 6.74
N ILE A 696 -43.12 -6.05 7.64
CA ILE A 696 -41.87 -5.54 8.20
C ILE A 696 -40.72 -5.77 7.21
N MET A 697 -40.06 -4.69 6.86
CA MET A 697 -39.01 -4.69 5.86
C MET A 697 -37.77 -5.49 6.28
N GLU A 698 -37.35 -5.39 7.53
CA GLU A 698 -36.16 -6.07 8.05
C GLU A 698 -36.29 -7.61 7.97
N LEU A 699 -37.52 -8.13 8.17
CA LEU A 699 -37.76 -9.57 8.01
C LEU A 699 -37.72 -10.00 6.54
N ARG A 700 -38.28 -9.20 5.63
CA ARG A 700 -38.17 -9.46 4.18
C ARG A 700 -36.74 -9.44 3.69
N GLU A 701 -35.95 -8.47 4.18
CA GLU A 701 -34.53 -8.35 3.87
C GLU A 701 -33.75 -9.56 4.32
N THR A 702 -33.90 -9.95 5.60
CA THR A 702 -33.22 -11.12 6.17
C THR A 702 -33.62 -12.39 5.41
N ALA A 703 -34.93 -12.60 5.15
CA ALA A 703 -35.41 -13.73 4.37
C ALA A 703 -34.80 -13.76 2.96
N TYR A 704 -34.75 -12.61 2.27
CA TYR A 704 -34.15 -12.50 0.94
C TYR A 704 -32.69 -12.95 0.91
N PHE A 705 -31.87 -12.42 1.79
CA PHE A 705 -30.44 -12.76 1.82
C PHE A 705 -30.20 -14.22 2.20
N VAL A 706 -30.94 -14.75 3.19
CA VAL A 706 -30.82 -16.17 3.58
C VAL A 706 -31.28 -17.11 2.45
N ILE A 707 -32.34 -16.80 1.75
CA ILE A 707 -32.77 -17.57 0.56
C ILE A 707 -31.67 -17.55 -0.50
N CYS A 708 -31.12 -16.38 -0.82
CA CYS A 708 -30.05 -16.27 -1.82
C CYS A 708 -28.81 -17.09 -1.41
N ASP A 709 -28.41 -17.04 -0.14
CA ASP A 709 -27.23 -17.76 0.34
C ASP A 709 -27.48 -19.29 0.32
N VAL A 710 -28.64 -19.74 0.77
CA VAL A 710 -29.00 -21.16 0.73
C VAL A 710 -29.00 -21.69 -0.70
N LEU A 711 -29.63 -21.00 -1.63
CA LEU A 711 -29.62 -21.39 -3.04
C LEU A 711 -28.20 -21.46 -3.63
N LEU A 712 -27.33 -20.50 -3.31
CA LEU A 712 -25.93 -20.47 -3.80
C LEU A 712 -25.10 -21.61 -3.23
N ILE A 713 -25.29 -21.95 -1.95
CA ILE A 713 -24.48 -22.97 -1.26
C ILE A 713 -24.87 -24.38 -1.73
N PHE A 714 -26.13 -24.60 -2.08
CA PHE A 714 -26.65 -25.88 -2.56
C PHE A 714 -26.82 -25.93 -4.08
N CYS A 715 -26.14 -25.07 -4.86
CA CYS A 715 -26.15 -25.17 -6.32
C CYS A 715 -25.40 -26.43 -6.81
N GLU A 716 -25.81 -26.96 -7.95
CA GLU A 716 -25.23 -28.20 -8.51
C GLU A 716 -23.72 -28.09 -8.73
N ASP A 717 -23.21 -26.93 -9.16
CA ASP A 717 -21.78 -26.69 -9.38
C ASP A 717 -20.94 -26.72 -8.08
N CYS A 718 -21.56 -26.44 -6.94
CA CYS A 718 -20.91 -26.47 -5.64
C CYS A 718 -20.95 -27.85 -4.98
N MET A 719 -21.75 -28.79 -5.51
CA MET A 719 -21.97 -30.11 -4.94
C MET A 719 -21.12 -31.16 -5.65
N THR A 720 -19.86 -31.31 -5.22
CA THR A 720 -18.95 -32.31 -5.80
C THR A 720 -19.25 -33.74 -5.34
N SER A 721 -19.90 -33.92 -4.19
CA SER A 721 -20.03 -35.21 -3.50
C SER A 721 -21.45 -35.82 -3.54
N VAL A 722 -22.51 -35.03 -3.72
CA VAL A 722 -23.90 -35.53 -3.60
C VAL A 722 -24.80 -34.93 -4.68
N LYS A 723 -24.97 -35.66 -5.78
CA LYS A 723 -25.74 -35.22 -6.95
C LYS A 723 -27.25 -35.01 -6.71
N ASN A 724 -27.82 -35.49 -5.62
CA ASN A 724 -29.28 -35.52 -5.38
C ASN A 724 -29.80 -34.43 -4.42
N LEU A 725 -28.90 -33.54 -3.92
CA LEU A 725 -29.28 -32.45 -3.00
C LEU A 725 -29.38 -31.08 -3.68
N GLY A 726 -29.16 -31.00 -4.99
CA GLY A 726 -29.30 -29.77 -5.76
C GLY A 726 -30.71 -29.18 -5.63
N ILE A 727 -30.78 -27.96 -5.14
CA ILE A 727 -32.03 -27.21 -5.00
C ILE A 727 -32.10 -26.23 -6.15
N ILE A 728 -33.10 -26.37 -6.97
CA ILE A 728 -33.45 -25.40 -8.02
C ILE A 728 -34.49 -24.45 -7.43
N ALA A 729 -34.38 -23.15 -7.71
CA ALA A 729 -35.39 -22.19 -7.30
C ALA A 729 -36.76 -22.60 -7.88
N ASP A 730 -37.73 -22.83 -6.99
CA ASP A 730 -39.09 -23.16 -7.37
C ASP A 730 -39.73 -22.03 -8.19
N GLU A 731 -40.69 -22.37 -9.07
CA GLU A 731 -41.37 -21.40 -9.92
C GLU A 731 -42.12 -20.31 -9.11
N THR A 732 -42.46 -20.59 -7.88
CA THR A 732 -43.08 -19.63 -6.95
C THR A 732 -42.06 -18.65 -6.34
N LEU A 733 -40.81 -19.04 -6.18
CA LEU A 733 -39.76 -18.26 -5.55
C LEU A 733 -39.19 -17.21 -6.53
N LYS A 734 -39.05 -17.56 -7.80
CA LYS A 734 -38.49 -16.66 -8.83
C LYS A 734 -39.17 -15.29 -8.88
N PRO A 735 -40.51 -15.18 -8.99
CA PRO A 735 -41.18 -13.88 -9.02
C PRO A 735 -41.10 -13.12 -7.71
N LEU A 736 -41.00 -13.80 -6.56
CA LEU A 736 -40.84 -13.15 -5.25
C LEU A 736 -39.46 -12.45 -5.15
N LEU A 737 -38.40 -13.14 -5.53
CA LEU A 737 -37.05 -12.57 -5.55
C LEU A 737 -36.95 -11.42 -6.55
N GLN A 738 -37.50 -11.57 -7.75
CA GLN A 738 -37.55 -10.54 -8.77
C GLN A 738 -38.30 -9.27 -8.29
N ASN A 739 -39.51 -9.44 -7.71
CA ASN A 739 -40.30 -8.34 -7.20
C ASN A 739 -39.59 -7.60 -6.05
N PHE A 740 -38.88 -8.33 -5.19
CA PHE A 740 -38.08 -7.72 -4.12
C PHE A 740 -36.96 -6.83 -4.69
N VAL A 741 -36.19 -7.36 -5.64
CA VAL A 741 -35.10 -6.60 -6.30
C VAL A 741 -35.66 -5.37 -7.03
N GLU A 742 -36.78 -5.54 -7.76
CA GLU A 742 -37.42 -4.44 -8.49
C GLU A 742 -37.82 -3.30 -7.54
N LYS A 743 -38.46 -3.61 -6.45
CA LYS A 743 -38.93 -2.61 -5.46
C LYS A 743 -37.75 -1.95 -4.74
N MET A 744 -36.72 -2.73 -4.32
CA MET A 744 -35.62 -2.23 -3.49
C MET A 744 -34.56 -1.50 -4.28
N VAL A 745 -34.25 -1.95 -5.50
CA VAL A 745 -33.13 -1.42 -6.29
C VAL A 745 -33.63 -0.40 -7.30
N PHE A 746 -34.73 -0.68 -8.02
CA PHE A 746 -35.13 0.07 -9.21
C PHE A 746 -36.31 1.04 -9.02
N GLN A 747 -37.34 0.66 -8.25
CA GLN A 747 -38.54 1.48 -8.05
C GLN A 747 -38.45 2.46 -6.90
N GLY A 748 -37.47 2.35 -5.98
CA GLY A 748 -37.34 3.26 -4.84
C GLY A 748 -37.04 4.69 -5.29
N ASP A 749 -38.09 5.44 -5.62
CA ASP A 749 -38.01 6.87 -5.90
C ASP A 749 -37.85 7.69 -4.62
N TYR A 750 -37.13 8.78 -4.72
CA TYR A 750 -36.77 9.89 -3.85
C TYR A 750 -37.59 10.16 -2.55
N VAL A 751 -38.74 9.58 -2.38
CA VAL A 751 -39.63 9.82 -1.22
C VAL A 751 -39.26 8.95 0.00
N GLU A 752 -38.60 7.79 -0.21
CA GLU A 752 -38.19 6.91 0.87
C GLU A 752 -36.71 7.06 1.31
N VAL A 753 -35.98 8.02 0.74
CA VAL A 753 -34.62 8.40 1.19
C VAL A 753 -34.61 8.85 2.66
N LYS A 754 -35.75 9.17 3.25
CA LYS A 754 -35.88 9.42 4.70
C LYS A 754 -35.71 8.16 5.58
N LYS A 755 -35.66 6.96 5.02
CA LYS A 755 -35.52 5.69 5.76
C LYS A 755 -34.17 4.98 5.56
N GLY A 756 -33.15 5.65 5.02
CA GLY A 756 -31.77 5.19 5.19
C GLY A 756 -31.29 4.04 4.28
N PHE A 757 -31.95 3.72 3.16
CA PHE A 757 -31.39 2.76 2.20
C PHE A 757 -30.20 3.36 1.44
N THR A 758 -29.01 2.98 1.86
CA THR A 758 -27.76 3.42 1.23
C THR A 758 -27.61 2.78 -0.15
N LEU A 759 -26.84 3.42 -1.03
CA LEU A 759 -26.46 2.83 -2.31
C LEU A 759 -25.77 1.46 -2.13
N GLU A 760 -25.01 1.30 -1.06
CA GLU A 760 -24.32 0.06 -0.71
C GLU A 760 -25.29 -1.09 -0.45
N PHE A 761 -26.36 -0.85 0.30
CA PHE A 761 -27.41 -1.84 0.51
C PHE A 761 -28.05 -2.28 -0.80
N ARG A 762 -28.45 -1.32 -1.67
CA ARG A 762 -29.05 -1.63 -2.98
C ARG A 762 -28.08 -2.43 -3.86
N ARG A 763 -26.81 -2.12 -3.83
CA ARG A 763 -25.77 -2.89 -4.53
C ARG A 763 -25.66 -4.31 -3.98
N SER A 764 -25.77 -4.51 -2.67
CA SER A 764 -25.75 -5.83 -2.04
C SER A 764 -26.94 -6.69 -2.48
N VAL A 765 -28.16 -6.12 -2.47
CA VAL A 765 -29.36 -6.80 -2.94
C VAL A 765 -29.21 -7.21 -4.42
N LEU A 766 -28.80 -6.30 -5.28
CA LEU A 766 -28.59 -6.61 -6.70
C LEU A 766 -27.50 -7.66 -6.91
N THR A 767 -26.40 -7.57 -6.16
CA THR A 767 -25.28 -8.52 -6.26
C THR A 767 -25.73 -9.94 -5.88
N ALA A 768 -26.51 -10.09 -4.82
CA ALA A 768 -27.05 -11.40 -4.41
C ALA A 768 -27.90 -12.03 -5.53
N TYR A 769 -28.79 -11.26 -6.13
CA TYR A 769 -29.61 -11.73 -7.28
C TYR A 769 -28.75 -12.10 -8.50
N CYS A 770 -27.81 -11.24 -8.85
CA CYS A 770 -26.89 -11.46 -9.97
C CYS A 770 -26.00 -12.69 -9.79
N LYS A 771 -25.65 -13.03 -8.56
CA LYS A 771 -24.95 -14.28 -8.24
C LYS A 771 -25.84 -15.51 -8.55
N LEU A 772 -27.11 -15.48 -8.15
CA LEU A 772 -28.03 -16.58 -8.45
C LEU A 772 -28.12 -16.86 -9.97
N VAL A 773 -28.19 -15.82 -10.77
CA VAL A 773 -28.19 -15.93 -12.24
C VAL A 773 -26.83 -16.46 -12.75
N SER A 774 -25.72 -15.93 -12.22
CA SER A 774 -24.36 -16.31 -12.65
C SER A 774 -24.00 -17.77 -12.35
N TYR A 775 -24.60 -18.36 -11.31
CA TYR A 775 -24.41 -19.75 -10.91
C TYR A 775 -25.54 -20.70 -11.37
N GLY A 776 -26.42 -20.23 -12.26
CA GLY A 776 -27.47 -21.08 -12.87
C GLY A 776 -28.66 -21.42 -11.97
N MET A 777 -28.75 -20.80 -10.78
CA MET A 777 -29.89 -20.99 -9.88
C MET A 777 -31.16 -20.33 -10.41
N LEU A 778 -31.02 -19.27 -11.15
CA LEU A 778 -32.03 -18.60 -11.91
C LEU A 778 -31.69 -18.68 -13.39
N ASP A 779 -32.69 -18.90 -14.25
CA ASP A 779 -32.51 -18.95 -15.69
C ASP A 779 -32.03 -17.60 -16.26
N ILE A 780 -31.41 -17.66 -17.43
CA ILE A 780 -30.88 -16.47 -18.11
C ILE A 780 -31.95 -15.42 -18.34
N LYS A 781 -33.22 -15.82 -18.58
CA LYS A 781 -34.34 -14.91 -18.77
C LYS A 781 -34.62 -14.11 -17.49
N ALA A 782 -34.52 -14.74 -16.33
CA ALA A 782 -34.65 -14.08 -15.04
C ALA A 782 -33.53 -13.08 -14.76
N GLY A 783 -32.37 -13.21 -15.42
CA GLY A 783 -31.29 -12.26 -15.32
C GLY A 783 -31.43 -11.05 -16.25
N ILE A 784 -31.94 -11.29 -17.46
CA ILE A 784 -31.94 -10.26 -18.52
C ILE A 784 -32.88 -9.09 -18.24
N TRP A 785 -34.01 -9.30 -17.58
CA TRP A 785 -34.96 -8.21 -17.25
C TRP A 785 -34.30 -7.03 -16.47
N ILE A 786 -33.25 -7.30 -15.71
CA ILE A 786 -32.51 -6.29 -14.92
C ILE A 786 -31.92 -5.20 -15.86
N PHE A 787 -31.57 -5.58 -17.08
CA PHE A 787 -30.93 -4.66 -18.03
C PHE A 787 -31.93 -3.61 -18.58
N ASN A 788 -33.25 -3.78 -18.39
CA ASN A 788 -34.24 -2.75 -18.70
C ASN A 788 -34.02 -1.46 -17.88
N TYR A 789 -33.40 -1.58 -16.71
CA TYR A 789 -33.13 -0.46 -15.82
C TYR A 789 -31.76 0.18 -16.01
N TYR A 790 -30.96 -0.35 -16.96
CA TYR A 790 -29.59 0.10 -17.21
C TYR A 790 -29.48 1.59 -17.54
N GLU A 791 -30.39 2.14 -18.33
CA GLU A 791 -30.35 3.54 -18.72
C GLU A 791 -30.60 4.50 -17.55
N LYS A 792 -31.58 4.19 -16.71
CA LYS A 792 -31.97 5.08 -15.60
C LYS A 792 -30.96 5.06 -14.43
N LYS A 793 -30.32 3.93 -14.16
CA LYS A 793 -29.46 3.72 -12.97
C LYS A 793 -28.14 3.01 -13.28
N GLY A 794 -27.74 2.89 -14.53
CA GLY A 794 -26.57 2.13 -14.95
C GLY A 794 -25.25 2.62 -14.38
N LYS A 795 -25.12 3.92 -14.08
CA LYS A 795 -23.88 4.45 -13.47
C LYS A 795 -23.59 3.84 -12.10
N ASP A 796 -24.62 3.53 -11.33
CA ASP A 796 -24.48 3.03 -9.96
C ASP A 796 -24.20 1.52 -9.90
N TYR A 797 -24.58 0.77 -10.96
CA TYR A 797 -24.57 -0.70 -10.99
C TYR A 797 -23.83 -1.30 -12.19
N TYR A 798 -23.16 -0.48 -13.01
CA TYR A 798 -22.51 -0.91 -14.26
C TYR A 798 -21.54 -2.08 -14.09
N ASP A 799 -20.70 -2.05 -13.09
CA ASP A 799 -19.72 -3.07 -12.79
C ASP A 799 -20.38 -4.43 -12.46
N ILE A 800 -21.46 -4.41 -11.69
CA ILE A 800 -22.23 -5.61 -11.31
C ILE A 800 -22.89 -6.19 -12.56
N LEU A 801 -23.62 -5.36 -13.31
CA LEU A 801 -24.36 -5.78 -14.51
C LEU A 801 -23.43 -6.30 -15.60
N LYS A 802 -22.32 -5.61 -15.86
CA LYS A 802 -21.34 -6.05 -16.84
C LYS A 802 -20.74 -7.40 -16.48
N LYS A 803 -20.36 -7.60 -15.21
CA LYS A 803 -19.81 -8.88 -14.75
C LYS A 803 -20.84 -10.00 -14.87
N THR A 804 -22.09 -9.75 -14.49
CA THR A 804 -23.18 -10.72 -14.61
C THR A 804 -23.40 -11.12 -16.05
N PHE A 805 -23.44 -10.17 -17.00
CA PHE A 805 -23.63 -10.46 -18.40
C PHE A 805 -22.50 -11.30 -18.99
N VAL A 806 -21.24 -11.02 -18.60
CA VAL A 806 -20.10 -11.83 -19.02
C VAL A 806 -20.23 -13.27 -18.50
N ASN A 807 -20.60 -13.46 -17.23
CA ASN A 807 -20.80 -14.79 -16.67
C ASN A 807 -21.96 -15.54 -17.36
N MET A 808 -23.05 -14.85 -17.70
CA MET A 808 -24.15 -15.44 -18.47
C MET A 808 -23.72 -15.86 -19.87
N LEU A 809 -22.86 -15.07 -20.55
CA LEU A 809 -22.30 -15.43 -21.84
C LEU A 809 -21.36 -16.65 -21.78
N GLU A 810 -20.63 -16.80 -20.68
CA GLU A 810 -19.76 -17.98 -20.47
C GLU A 810 -20.57 -19.25 -20.19
N SER A 811 -21.76 -19.11 -19.59
CA SER A 811 -22.67 -20.24 -19.31
C SER A 811 -23.41 -20.71 -20.56
N ASP A 812 -24.23 -19.88 -21.21
CA ASP A 812 -24.93 -20.15 -22.47
C ASP A 812 -25.09 -18.88 -23.30
N ALA A 813 -24.15 -18.66 -24.21
CA ALA A 813 -24.13 -17.47 -25.06
C ALA A 813 -25.36 -17.41 -26.01
N ILE A 814 -25.83 -18.53 -26.50
CA ILE A 814 -26.94 -18.58 -27.47
C ILE A 814 -28.26 -18.21 -26.79
N GLU A 815 -28.54 -18.80 -25.61
CA GLU A 815 -29.75 -18.47 -24.85
C GLU A 815 -29.68 -17.05 -24.34
N CYS A 816 -28.51 -16.54 -23.96
CA CYS A 816 -28.28 -15.15 -23.58
C CYS A 816 -28.65 -14.18 -24.76
N GLY A 817 -28.22 -14.52 -25.98
CA GLY A 817 -28.54 -13.74 -27.17
C GLY A 817 -30.04 -13.75 -27.50
N ARG A 818 -30.69 -14.89 -27.39
CA ARG A 818 -32.11 -15.05 -27.57
C ARG A 818 -32.92 -14.27 -26.53
N ALA A 819 -32.57 -14.41 -25.27
CA ALA A 819 -33.24 -13.71 -24.20
C ALA A 819 -33.09 -12.17 -24.28
N LEU A 820 -31.92 -11.69 -24.69
CA LEU A 820 -31.66 -10.27 -24.95
C LEU A 820 -32.52 -9.75 -26.11
N MET A 821 -32.68 -10.54 -27.18
CA MET A 821 -33.53 -10.20 -28.31
C MET A 821 -35.02 -10.15 -27.91
N ASN A 822 -35.49 -11.12 -27.14
CA ASN A 822 -36.88 -11.15 -26.67
C ASN A 822 -37.18 -9.91 -25.79
N MET A 823 -36.24 -9.50 -24.95
CA MET A 823 -36.36 -8.30 -24.15
C MET A 823 -36.39 -7.04 -25.02
N LEU A 824 -35.57 -6.97 -26.06
CA LEU A 824 -35.54 -5.85 -27.01
C LEU A 824 -36.90 -5.75 -27.75
N ILE A 825 -37.46 -6.90 -28.17
CA ILE A 825 -38.76 -6.99 -28.84
C ILE A 825 -39.87 -6.51 -27.88
N SER A 826 -39.89 -6.96 -26.64
CA SER A 826 -40.86 -6.59 -25.62
C SER A 826 -40.80 -5.07 -25.32
N SER A 827 -39.57 -4.52 -25.18
CA SER A 827 -39.35 -3.09 -24.99
C SER A 827 -39.82 -2.27 -26.19
N PHE A 828 -39.55 -2.76 -27.41
CA PHE A 828 -40.02 -2.11 -28.62
C PHE A 828 -41.55 -2.08 -28.71
N ARG A 829 -42.26 -3.19 -28.44
CA ARG A 829 -43.71 -3.26 -28.40
C ARG A 829 -44.27 -2.27 -27.36
N PHE A 830 -43.73 -2.29 -26.15
CA PHE A 830 -44.19 -1.38 -25.09
C PHE A 830 -44.05 0.09 -25.45
N LEU A 831 -42.89 0.50 -25.99
CA LEU A 831 -42.65 1.89 -26.40
C LEU A 831 -43.52 2.34 -27.59
N LEU A 832 -43.82 1.41 -28.50
CA LEU A 832 -44.67 1.70 -29.64
C LEU A 832 -46.14 1.88 -29.23
N GLU A 833 -46.66 1.03 -28.35
CA GLU A 833 -48.07 0.98 -27.97
C GLU A 833 -48.44 2.00 -26.90
N ASN A 834 -47.63 2.15 -25.88
CA ASN A 834 -47.96 2.91 -24.68
C ASN A 834 -47.43 4.36 -24.66
N GLU A 835 -46.21 4.59 -25.18
CA GLU A 835 -45.60 5.93 -25.08
C GLU A 835 -45.76 6.79 -26.34
N LYS A 836 -46.34 6.27 -27.42
CA LYS A 836 -46.54 6.97 -28.70
C LYS A 836 -45.32 7.77 -29.18
N ARG A 837 -44.12 7.25 -28.92
CA ARG A 837 -42.84 7.90 -29.26
C ARG A 837 -42.57 7.79 -30.76
N THR A 838 -41.81 8.74 -31.30
CA THR A 838 -41.34 8.65 -32.68
C THR A 838 -40.36 7.51 -32.85
N LEU A 839 -40.37 6.85 -34.01
CA LEU A 839 -39.46 5.74 -34.33
C LEU A 839 -38.00 6.10 -34.13
N GLN A 840 -37.60 7.34 -34.42
CA GLN A 840 -36.24 7.82 -34.23
C GLN A 840 -35.85 7.90 -32.75
N SER A 841 -36.75 8.31 -31.86
CA SER A 841 -36.54 8.33 -30.42
C SER A 841 -36.42 6.89 -29.85
N ILE A 842 -37.27 5.99 -30.32
CA ILE A 842 -37.22 4.57 -29.94
C ILE A 842 -35.89 3.92 -30.36
N LYS A 843 -35.46 4.18 -31.60
CA LYS A 843 -34.21 3.68 -32.16
C LYS A 843 -32.99 4.16 -31.35
N GLN A 844 -32.94 5.44 -31.03
CA GLN A 844 -31.84 6.01 -30.26
C GLN A 844 -31.78 5.47 -28.82
N MET A 845 -32.94 5.33 -28.17
CA MET A 845 -33.05 4.74 -26.84
C MET A 845 -32.61 3.29 -26.84
N LEU A 846 -33.16 2.44 -27.66
CA LEU A 846 -32.89 1.02 -27.66
C LEU A 846 -31.47 0.74 -28.16
N GLY A 847 -30.94 1.44 -29.16
CA GLY A 847 -29.58 1.35 -29.63
C GLY A 847 -28.56 1.74 -28.56
N GLY A 848 -28.81 2.82 -27.83
CA GLY A 848 -27.96 3.27 -26.72
C GLY A 848 -27.94 2.29 -25.56
N HIS A 849 -29.11 1.78 -25.13
CA HIS A 849 -29.24 0.89 -23.99
C HIS A 849 -28.56 -0.46 -24.22
N TYR A 850 -28.77 -1.04 -25.39
CA TYR A 850 -28.32 -2.39 -25.69
C TYR A 850 -26.98 -2.45 -26.42
N GLY A 851 -26.45 -1.31 -26.86
CA GLY A 851 -25.19 -1.24 -27.63
C GLY A 851 -24.00 -1.87 -26.93
N THR A 852 -23.82 -1.64 -25.63
CA THR A 852 -22.71 -2.21 -24.85
C THR A 852 -22.84 -3.72 -24.72
N PHE A 853 -24.05 -4.22 -24.46
CA PHE A 853 -24.28 -5.66 -24.28
C PHE A 853 -24.25 -6.40 -25.61
N SER A 854 -24.69 -5.79 -26.70
CA SER A 854 -24.54 -6.35 -28.04
C SER A 854 -23.07 -6.44 -28.48
N GLN A 855 -22.22 -5.47 -28.11
CA GLN A 855 -20.78 -5.55 -28.33
C GLN A 855 -20.16 -6.69 -27.54
N LEU A 856 -20.54 -6.93 -26.30
CA LEU A 856 -20.10 -8.10 -25.55
C LEU A 856 -20.60 -9.40 -26.19
N LEU A 857 -21.88 -9.46 -26.60
CA LEU A 857 -22.43 -10.62 -27.29
C LEU A 857 -21.72 -10.90 -28.63
N SER A 858 -21.26 -9.88 -29.35
CA SER A 858 -20.52 -10.02 -30.60
C SER A 858 -19.18 -10.76 -30.46
N THR A 859 -18.65 -10.89 -29.24
CA THR A 859 -17.48 -11.74 -28.97
C THR A 859 -17.78 -13.24 -29.17
N CYS A 860 -19.07 -13.62 -29.12
CA CYS A 860 -19.56 -14.98 -29.38
C CYS A 860 -20.29 -15.01 -30.72
N PRO A 861 -19.63 -15.31 -31.84
CA PRO A 861 -20.20 -15.15 -33.20
C PRO A 861 -21.48 -15.92 -33.45
N GLN A 862 -21.64 -17.13 -32.92
CA GLN A 862 -22.85 -17.93 -33.06
C GLN A 862 -24.05 -17.29 -32.31
N ALA A 863 -23.84 -16.86 -31.06
CA ALA A 863 -24.88 -16.21 -30.28
C ALA A 863 -25.34 -14.91 -30.93
N PHE A 864 -24.41 -14.14 -31.49
CA PHE A 864 -24.76 -12.88 -32.17
C PHE A 864 -25.49 -13.11 -33.50
N LEU A 865 -25.18 -14.19 -34.18
CA LEU A 865 -25.95 -14.63 -35.37
C LEU A 865 -27.39 -14.97 -34.98
N HIS A 866 -27.60 -15.77 -33.94
CA HIS A 866 -28.92 -16.11 -33.42
C HIS A 866 -29.69 -14.88 -32.95
N PHE A 867 -29.04 -13.93 -32.30
CA PHE A 867 -29.64 -12.64 -31.93
C PHE A 867 -30.28 -11.94 -33.14
N HIS A 868 -29.56 -11.82 -34.25
CA HIS A 868 -30.10 -11.24 -35.47
C HIS A 868 -31.16 -12.11 -36.14
N GLN A 869 -31.03 -13.44 -36.11
CA GLN A 869 -32.02 -14.37 -36.70
C GLN A 869 -33.40 -14.22 -36.00
N GLU A 870 -33.45 -14.20 -34.67
CA GLU A 870 -34.67 -14.05 -33.90
C GLU A 870 -35.34 -12.68 -34.18
N GLY A 871 -34.56 -11.61 -34.27
CA GLY A 871 -35.08 -10.29 -34.61
C GLY A 871 -35.63 -10.20 -36.04
N ILE A 872 -35.00 -10.88 -37.01
CA ILE A 872 -35.51 -10.98 -38.39
C ILE A 872 -36.81 -11.79 -38.42
N LEU A 873 -36.86 -12.94 -37.71
CA LEU A 873 -38.07 -13.77 -37.65
C LEU A 873 -39.23 -13.03 -37.05
N PHE A 874 -38.98 -12.26 -35.97
CA PHE A 874 -40.00 -11.36 -35.43
C PHE A 874 -40.47 -10.30 -36.41
N ALA A 875 -39.55 -9.63 -37.12
CA ALA A 875 -39.90 -8.58 -38.09
C ALA A 875 -40.82 -9.08 -39.24
N PHE A 876 -40.62 -10.34 -39.64
CA PHE A 876 -41.45 -10.96 -40.71
C PHE A 876 -42.66 -11.77 -40.20
N GLY A 877 -42.91 -11.80 -38.89
CA GLY A 877 -44.09 -12.45 -38.30
C GLY A 877 -44.12 -13.96 -38.38
N LYS A 878 -42.95 -14.59 -38.32
CA LYS A 878 -42.81 -16.07 -38.33
C LYS A 878 -42.50 -16.68 -36.95
N ASP A 879 -42.67 -15.88 -35.90
CA ASP A 879 -42.69 -16.34 -34.52
C ASP A 879 -44.11 -16.77 -34.12
N ALA A 880 -44.24 -17.76 -33.23
CA ALA A 880 -45.49 -18.37 -32.85
C ALA A 880 -46.58 -17.45 -32.31
N ASP A 881 -46.20 -16.22 -31.87
CA ASP A 881 -47.09 -15.30 -31.18
C ASP A 881 -47.36 -13.95 -31.89
N SER A 882 -46.94 -13.72 -33.17
CA SER A 882 -46.87 -12.33 -33.60
C SER A 882 -47.40 -11.96 -34.98
N LYS A 883 -48.11 -10.86 -35.00
CA LYS A 883 -48.13 -9.92 -36.12
C LYS A 883 -46.76 -9.34 -36.32
N GLY A 884 -46.05 -9.71 -37.40
CA GLY A 884 -44.72 -9.20 -37.73
C GLY A 884 -44.73 -7.67 -37.85
N ASN A 885 -43.63 -7.06 -37.48
CA ASN A 885 -43.45 -5.63 -37.57
C ASN A 885 -42.12 -5.29 -38.28
N LYS A 886 -42.18 -5.03 -39.59
CA LYS A 886 -41.00 -4.74 -40.43
C LYS A 886 -40.25 -3.48 -40.00
N ILE A 887 -40.86 -2.58 -39.21
CA ILE A 887 -40.23 -1.40 -38.67
C ILE A 887 -39.12 -1.78 -37.68
N PHE A 888 -39.19 -2.91 -37.01
CA PHE A 888 -38.16 -3.43 -36.11
C PHE A 888 -36.79 -3.63 -36.80
N LEU A 889 -36.78 -3.84 -38.10
CA LEU A 889 -35.52 -3.95 -38.88
C LEU A 889 -34.69 -2.67 -38.81
N GLU A 890 -35.30 -1.50 -38.63
CA GLU A 890 -34.55 -0.26 -38.41
C GLU A 890 -33.81 -0.22 -37.06
N ILE A 891 -34.35 -0.90 -36.07
CA ILE A 891 -33.67 -1.04 -34.74
C ILE A 891 -32.53 -2.01 -34.87
N LEU A 892 -32.72 -3.14 -35.57
CA LEU A 892 -31.66 -4.12 -35.84
C LEU A 892 -30.51 -3.52 -36.66
N LEU A 893 -30.75 -2.47 -37.41
CA LEU A 893 -29.74 -1.78 -38.18
C LEU A 893 -28.60 -1.24 -37.33
N GLU A 894 -28.92 -0.80 -36.09
CA GLU A 894 -27.90 -0.28 -35.12
C GLU A 894 -26.88 -1.34 -34.73
N PHE A 895 -27.19 -2.62 -34.87
CA PHE A 895 -26.33 -3.73 -34.45
C PHE A 895 -25.59 -4.39 -35.60
N VAL A 896 -25.82 -4.00 -36.86
CA VAL A 896 -25.23 -4.62 -38.06
C VAL A 896 -23.71 -4.44 -38.16
N GLU A 897 -23.19 -3.34 -37.57
CA GLU A 897 -21.75 -3.06 -37.65
C GLU A 897 -20.89 -4.11 -36.97
N ALA A 898 -21.38 -4.78 -35.94
CA ALA A 898 -20.66 -5.84 -35.23
C ALA A 898 -20.68 -7.22 -35.93
N LEU A 899 -21.46 -7.40 -37.02
CA LEU A 899 -21.50 -8.64 -37.77
C LEU A 899 -20.23 -8.90 -38.60
N THR A 900 -19.84 -10.15 -38.72
CA THR A 900 -18.82 -10.58 -39.66
C THR A 900 -19.37 -10.65 -41.08
N PRO A 901 -18.54 -10.55 -42.13
CA PRO A 901 -19.00 -10.67 -43.53
C PRO A 901 -19.74 -11.99 -43.85
N SER A 902 -19.30 -13.11 -43.25
CA SER A 902 -19.96 -14.42 -43.44
C SER A 902 -21.33 -14.46 -42.76
N GLN A 903 -21.47 -13.93 -41.57
CA GLN A 903 -22.76 -13.80 -40.89
C GLN A 903 -23.73 -12.91 -41.67
N SER A 904 -23.22 -11.77 -42.18
CA SER A 904 -24.02 -10.84 -42.99
C SER A 904 -24.52 -11.50 -44.29
N THR A 905 -23.72 -12.37 -44.93
CA THR A 905 -24.14 -13.13 -46.11
C THR A 905 -25.27 -14.08 -45.77
N PHE A 906 -25.14 -14.83 -44.68
CA PHE A 906 -26.15 -15.75 -44.20
C PHE A 906 -27.50 -15.06 -43.88
N LEU A 907 -27.44 -13.97 -43.14
CA LEU A 907 -28.62 -13.17 -42.77
C LEU A 907 -29.27 -12.50 -43.99
N LEU A 908 -28.48 -12.09 -44.97
CA LEU A 908 -28.97 -11.56 -46.23
C LEU A 908 -29.80 -12.61 -47.03
N GLU A 909 -29.34 -13.86 -47.05
CA GLU A 909 -30.12 -14.94 -47.65
C GLU A 909 -31.40 -15.24 -46.90
N LEU A 910 -31.38 -15.19 -45.56
CA LEU A 910 -32.55 -15.37 -44.72
C LEU A 910 -33.59 -14.30 -45.02
N VAL A 911 -33.19 -13.02 -45.04
CA VAL A 911 -34.10 -11.90 -45.38
C VAL A 911 -34.72 -12.08 -46.75
N LYS A 912 -33.93 -12.41 -47.76
CA LYS A 912 -34.42 -12.68 -49.13
C LYS A 912 -35.44 -13.82 -49.18
N ARG A 913 -35.24 -14.89 -48.46
CA ARG A 913 -36.18 -16.02 -48.38
C ARG A 913 -37.50 -15.63 -47.71
N LEU A 914 -37.43 -14.74 -46.68
CA LEU A 914 -38.60 -14.32 -45.94
C LEU A 914 -39.42 -13.21 -46.68
N GLU A 915 -38.74 -12.39 -47.49
CA GLU A 915 -39.39 -11.39 -48.37
C GLU A 915 -40.27 -12.03 -49.44
N GLY A 916 -39.87 -13.20 -49.96
CA GLY A 916 -40.63 -13.88 -51.01
C GLY A 916 -40.76 -13.04 -52.28
N ASN A 917 -41.65 -13.46 -53.23
CA ASN A 917 -41.95 -12.71 -54.45
C ASN A 917 -43.01 -11.62 -54.26
N SER A 918 -43.12 -11.02 -53.05
CA SER A 918 -44.09 -9.96 -52.73
C SER A 918 -43.65 -8.60 -53.34
N PRO A 919 -44.49 -7.88 -54.07
CA PRO A 919 -44.10 -6.62 -54.72
C PRO A 919 -44.07 -5.43 -53.77
N GLU A 920 -44.36 -5.55 -52.50
CA GLU A 920 -44.31 -4.45 -51.55
C GLU A 920 -42.95 -4.45 -50.78
N GLU A 921 -41.95 -3.80 -51.38
CA GLU A 921 -40.74 -3.43 -50.68
C GLU A 921 -41.02 -2.35 -49.61
N SER A 922 -41.02 -2.71 -48.35
CA SER A 922 -40.98 -1.69 -47.29
C SER A 922 -39.62 -1.01 -47.25
N SER A 923 -39.53 0.31 -47.09
CA SER A 923 -38.28 1.05 -47.03
C SER A 923 -37.33 0.56 -45.94
N CYS A 924 -37.86 0.07 -44.83
CA CYS A 924 -37.14 -0.49 -43.69
C CYS A 924 -36.38 -1.80 -44.03
N SER A 925 -37.04 -2.69 -44.77
CA SER A 925 -36.45 -3.96 -45.23
C SER A 925 -35.32 -3.69 -46.24
N ALA A 926 -35.51 -2.78 -47.20
CA ALA A 926 -34.48 -2.36 -48.15
C ALA A 926 -33.27 -1.75 -47.47
N GLY A 927 -33.46 -0.91 -46.43
CA GLY A 927 -32.37 -0.29 -45.62
C GLY A 927 -31.53 -1.34 -44.94
N TYR A 928 -32.14 -2.28 -44.21
CA TYR A 928 -31.46 -3.35 -43.51
C TYR A 928 -30.71 -4.32 -44.46
N ARG A 929 -31.37 -4.71 -45.54
CA ARG A 929 -30.78 -5.55 -46.59
C ARG A 929 -29.55 -4.89 -47.23
N ASN A 930 -29.64 -3.60 -47.56
CA ASN A 930 -28.51 -2.88 -48.15
C ASN A 930 -27.33 -2.75 -47.17
N SER A 931 -27.60 -2.61 -45.88
CA SER A 931 -26.56 -2.57 -44.86
C SER A 931 -25.86 -3.95 -44.73
N LEU A 932 -26.61 -5.04 -44.67
CA LEU A 932 -26.07 -6.39 -44.68
C LEU A 932 -25.23 -6.66 -45.96
N PHE A 933 -25.71 -6.19 -47.11
CA PHE A 933 -25.00 -6.34 -48.39
C PHE A 933 -23.69 -5.55 -48.44
N ARG A 934 -23.65 -4.34 -47.91
CA ARG A 934 -22.42 -3.56 -47.76
C ARG A 934 -21.42 -4.28 -46.86
N LYS A 935 -21.88 -4.81 -45.74
CA LYS A 935 -21.05 -5.52 -44.79
C LYS A 935 -20.53 -6.85 -45.33
N SER A 936 -21.34 -7.61 -46.10
CA SER A 936 -20.92 -8.84 -46.74
C SER A 936 -19.82 -8.66 -47.81
N LYS A 937 -19.78 -7.45 -48.44
CA LYS A 937 -18.74 -7.10 -49.45
C LYS A 937 -17.51 -6.41 -48.86
N SER A 938 -17.47 -6.09 -47.60
CA SER A 938 -16.32 -5.43 -46.93
C SER A 938 -15.16 -6.40 -46.70
N VAL A 939 -14.57 -6.94 -47.79
CA VAL A 939 -13.25 -7.55 -47.78
C VAL A 939 -12.27 -6.41 -48.07
N THR A 940 -11.80 -5.67 -47.08
CA THR A 940 -10.76 -4.70 -47.26
C THR A 940 -9.45 -5.19 -46.64
N PRO A 941 -8.33 -5.12 -47.41
CA PRO A 941 -7.03 -5.39 -46.82
C PRO A 941 -6.69 -4.23 -45.87
N THR A 942 -6.42 -4.55 -44.63
CA THR A 942 -5.93 -3.65 -43.61
C THR A 942 -4.64 -2.98 -44.08
N LYS A 943 -4.69 -1.69 -44.44
CA LYS A 943 -3.52 -0.83 -44.49
C LYS A 943 -3.05 -0.59 -43.06
N LYS A 944 -1.89 -1.13 -42.72
CA LYS A 944 -1.12 -0.85 -41.55
C LYS A 944 -0.92 0.68 -41.43
N ARG A 945 -1.42 1.26 -40.39
CA ARG A 945 -0.88 2.52 -39.83
C ARG A 945 0.06 2.11 -38.73
N GLU A 946 1.33 2.33 -38.94
CA GLU A 946 2.39 2.24 -37.94
C GLU A 946 2.17 3.29 -36.89
N SER A 947 1.92 2.87 -35.68
CA SER A 947 2.19 3.65 -34.47
C SER A 947 3.04 2.76 -33.56
N SER A 948 4.24 3.24 -33.36
CA SER A 948 5.30 2.72 -32.51
C SER A 948 4.84 2.47 -31.08
N GLN A 949 4.89 1.21 -30.63
CA GLN A 949 5.07 0.83 -29.23
C GLN A 949 5.93 -0.42 -29.09
N PRO A 950 6.69 -0.59 -28.02
CA PRO A 950 7.81 -1.51 -27.95
C PRO A 950 7.39 -2.93 -27.71
N SER A 951 8.07 -3.81 -28.47
CA SER A 951 7.95 -5.27 -28.47
C SER A 951 8.28 -5.92 -27.13
N ILE A 952 7.35 -6.74 -26.62
CA ILE A 952 7.62 -7.85 -25.69
C ILE A 952 7.61 -9.15 -26.50
N LYS A 953 8.73 -9.82 -26.48
CA LYS A 953 8.94 -11.10 -27.16
C LYS A 953 8.02 -12.18 -26.57
N GLN A 954 7.10 -12.68 -27.38
CA GLN A 954 6.44 -13.97 -27.12
C GLN A 954 7.26 -15.09 -27.75
N GLN A 955 7.75 -15.99 -26.92
CA GLN A 955 8.17 -17.31 -27.35
C GLN A 955 6.97 -18.25 -27.38
N SER A 956 6.63 -18.70 -28.56
CA SER A 956 5.67 -19.77 -28.82
C SER A 956 6.18 -21.11 -28.26
N ARG A 957 5.42 -21.72 -27.36
CA ARG A 957 5.43 -23.18 -27.16
C ARG A 957 3.99 -23.66 -27.03
N SER A 958 3.57 -24.38 -28.03
CA SER A 958 2.40 -25.23 -28.03
C SER A 958 2.48 -26.27 -26.93
N ASN A 959 1.49 -26.33 -26.04
CA ASN A 959 1.07 -27.56 -25.40
C ASN A 959 -0.33 -27.38 -24.84
N SER A 960 -1.22 -28.17 -25.39
CA SER A 960 -2.57 -28.47 -24.90
C SER A 960 -2.53 -28.86 -23.41
N ARG A 961 -3.25 -28.17 -22.55
CA ARG A 961 -3.58 -28.62 -21.19
C ARG A 961 -5.07 -28.44 -20.93
N PRO A 962 -5.69 -29.41 -20.25
CA PRO A 962 -7.13 -29.44 -20.00
C PRO A 962 -7.57 -28.40 -18.96
N ALA A 963 -8.86 -28.09 -19.00
CA ALA A 963 -9.55 -27.16 -18.13
C ALA A 963 -9.13 -27.28 -16.64
N LYS A 964 -8.66 -26.21 -16.04
CA LYS A 964 -8.38 -26.14 -14.61
C LYS A 964 -9.70 -26.11 -13.85
N ARG A 965 -9.97 -27.18 -13.12
CA ARG A 965 -10.95 -27.22 -12.02
C ARG A 965 -10.63 -26.07 -11.04
N PHE A 966 -11.62 -25.25 -10.77
CA PHE A 966 -11.56 -24.25 -9.70
C PHE A 966 -11.41 -24.97 -8.36
N SER A 967 -10.40 -24.56 -7.62
CA SER A 967 -10.13 -25.06 -6.27
C SER A 967 -11.16 -24.46 -5.30
N THR A 968 -11.75 -25.30 -4.49
CA THR A 968 -12.72 -24.98 -3.41
C THR A 968 -12.18 -23.96 -2.38
N ARG A 969 -10.87 -23.70 -2.34
CA ARG A 969 -10.26 -22.69 -1.46
C ARG A 969 -10.71 -21.25 -1.72
N ASN A 970 -11.17 -20.90 -2.92
CA ASN A 970 -11.67 -19.55 -3.22
C ASN A 970 -13.12 -19.31 -2.74
N ILE A 971 -13.83 -20.33 -2.31
CA ILE A 971 -15.20 -20.25 -1.81
C ILE A 971 -15.19 -19.96 -0.31
N GLU A 972 -14.24 -20.52 0.43
CA GLU A 972 -14.07 -20.24 1.87
C GLU A 972 -13.70 -18.78 2.14
N ASP A 973 -12.85 -18.19 1.30
CA ASP A 973 -12.49 -16.74 1.40
C ASP A 973 -13.64 -15.79 1.03
N ASN A 974 -14.65 -16.27 0.29
CA ASN A 974 -15.83 -15.47 -0.02
C ASN A 974 -16.96 -15.62 0.98
N ILE A 975 -17.04 -16.75 1.68
CA ILE A 975 -18.04 -17.01 2.74
C ILE A 975 -17.70 -16.22 4.00
N SER A 976 -16.42 -16.11 4.36
CA SER A 976 -15.95 -15.31 5.51
C SER A 976 -16.07 -13.79 5.32
N LYS A 977 -16.38 -13.31 4.11
CA LYS A 977 -16.60 -11.88 3.81
C LYS A 977 -18.08 -11.47 3.71
N ILE A 978 -19.00 -12.38 3.90
CA ILE A 978 -20.43 -12.08 4.01
C ILE A 978 -20.83 -12.18 5.50
N THR A 979 -20.10 -11.46 6.33
CA THR A 979 -20.62 -11.14 7.66
C THR A 979 -21.62 -10.00 7.51
N PHE A 980 -22.81 -10.20 7.99
CA PHE A 980 -23.81 -9.17 8.18
C PHE A 980 -23.25 -8.10 9.12
N GLU A 981 -22.70 -7.01 8.59
CA GLU A 981 -22.58 -5.78 9.36
C GLU A 981 -23.98 -5.14 9.39
N ALA A 982 -24.65 -5.31 10.53
CA ALA A 982 -25.84 -4.54 10.82
C ALA A 982 -25.49 -3.04 10.85
N PRO A 983 -26.30 -2.15 10.28
CA PRO A 983 -26.06 -0.71 10.35
C PRO A 983 -26.08 -0.29 11.82
N SER A 984 -24.96 0.21 12.32
CA SER A 984 -24.80 0.75 13.66
C SER A 984 -25.85 1.84 13.91
N ALA A 985 -26.64 1.66 14.95
CA ALA A 985 -27.66 2.59 15.41
C ALA A 985 -27.08 4.00 15.59
N ALA A 986 -27.67 4.96 14.92
CA ALA A 986 -27.37 6.37 15.04
C ALA A 986 -27.55 6.86 16.48
N LYS A 987 -26.47 7.11 17.18
CA LYS A 987 -26.50 7.79 18.49
C LYS A 987 -27.01 9.20 18.32
N ARG A 988 -28.14 9.50 18.96
CA ARG A 988 -28.69 10.84 19.14
C ARG A 988 -27.67 11.75 19.80
N LYS A 989 -27.35 12.86 19.14
CA LYS A 989 -26.56 13.96 19.69
C LYS A 989 -27.41 14.71 20.71
N THR A 990 -27.01 14.70 21.96
CA THR A 990 -27.38 15.73 22.93
C THR A 990 -26.35 16.85 22.86
N SER A 991 -26.86 18.06 22.77
CA SER A 991 -26.12 19.30 22.69
C SER A 991 -25.35 19.60 23.98
N VAL A 992 -24.03 19.82 23.91
CA VAL A 992 -23.27 20.62 24.86
C VAL A 992 -22.31 21.54 24.10
N SER A 993 -22.26 22.77 24.57
CA SER A 993 -21.83 24.01 23.97
C SER A 993 -20.33 24.16 23.68
N ASN A 994 -20.06 24.83 22.58
CA ASN A 994 -19.02 25.85 22.30
C ASN A 994 -17.73 25.90 23.14
N SER A 995 -16.63 25.35 22.56
CA SER A 995 -15.31 26.00 22.58
C SER A 995 -14.23 25.43 21.65
N SER A 996 -14.54 24.55 20.70
CA SER A 996 -13.53 23.85 19.87
C SER A 996 -13.53 24.19 18.37
N VAL A 997 -13.98 25.40 17.98
CA VAL A 997 -14.20 25.75 16.56
C VAL A 997 -12.94 26.24 15.82
N LYS A 998 -11.81 26.50 16.49
CA LYS A 998 -10.62 27.08 15.81
C LYS A 998 -9.64 26.08 15.19
N ILE A 999 -9.69 24.80 15.52
CA ILE A 999 -8.71 23.80 15.02
C ILE A 999 -9.17 23.04 13.79
N LYS A 1000 -10.48 22.94 13.53
CA LYS A 1000 -11.02 22.20 12.36
C LYS A 1000 -10.82 22.85 11.00
N LYS A 1001 -10.39 24.09 10.91
CA LYS A 1001 -10.21 24.78 9.60
C LYS A 1001 -8.86 24.51 8.92
N ASN A 1002 -7.86 23.95 9.61
CA ASN A 1002 -6.55 23.71 9.00
C ASN A 1002 -6.30 22.26 8.58
N ILE A 1003 -7.14 21.31 8.98
CA ILE A 1003 -6.95 19.87 8.64
C ILE A 1003 -7.48 19.51 7.26
N GLY A 1004 -8.40 20.29 6.69
CA GLY A 1004 -8.99 20.02 5.36
C GLY A 1004 -8.14 20.38 4.14
N LYS A 1005 -6.88 20.82 4.31
CA LYS A 1005 -6.01 21.24 3.19
C LYS A 1005 -4.84 20.30 2.91
N TYR A 1006 -4.71 19.18 3.60
CA TYR A 1006 -3.58 18.26 3.43
C TYR A 1006 -4.00 16.80 3.23
N GLU A 1007 -5.12 16.56 2.52
CA GLU A 1007 -5.36 15.27 1.88
C GLU A 1007 -4.67 15.30 0.50
N CYS A 1008 -3.42 14.93 0.48
CA CYS A 1008 -2.68 14.46 -0.70
C CYS A 1008 -1.67 13.42 -0.28
#